data_b2ce516219633a98d8f5de8b8b300c70
#
_entry.id   b2ce516219633a98d8f5de8b8b300c70
#
_cell.length_a   1.000
_cell.length_b   1.000
_cell.length_c   1.000
_cell.angle_alpha   90.00
_cell.angle_beta   90.00
_cell.angle_gamma   90.00
#
_symmetry.space_group_name_H-M   'P 1'
#
loop_
_entity.id
_entity.type
_entity.pdbx_description
1 polymer ?
#
loop_
_entity_poly.entity_id
_entity_poly.type
_entity_poly.pdbx_seq_one_letter_code
_entity_poly.pdbx_strand_id
1 'polypeptide(L)'
;QEFIPVKGRTVIQVRMQSAATDLDEVVVVGYGEVKRVNLLGSISSISATEIEDIPAVSMTNLLEGRMAGVSVSPAQPTGTPGASTRVRIRAETTFGKSGAGAKDPSPLYIVDGFEVSQEHFDILDPSEIESYSVLKDASAAVYGSKGANGVVLVKTKRGKEGKLRVNYSGSYGLMDATMQTEMLSAFDHARAINARYPDDTTALISPTELEAMKNQNFTWLDEAWQRSMVTRHTINFSGGSERVKYYAGGTYNYTEGNFPDLGVGKFSYRLGLDADITNDLSISATIALDSRDYKRPYISGVGSNTMEDLFQQLLQAPKWTPAYIGEYPVANNLSFNPLYLFETKSYRQTVDKGNTLNLRLAYQIPGIKGLTAAATYNRRESHGYGKDYLIPYTLYEFKLLGTDYKYILGDEINKLVTIQNNNRINESYSGSQNYQLNLSLNYSREFGNHSLSSFLTYEQSEGSGYGFYARAENIETYGLEIQNAFQTKTTGGDMRESGDMGAVFRLNYSFADKYLFESTVRYETTTLFAPGERDGIFPSASLGWIVTEENFMKEKLPFIDFLKIRYSSGLMGYSSVSPYEYNLKFALSANRYLFGADNPLGGLGIGGKTDVVSSGVSWEKSFMQNLGIDLKFLDSRLGISADAFYTYQYDILDQRTVEFPETAGLGQLPGENIGRLKAWGYDMSVNYRGKISHDVYWDISGIFGYATNRILERPTAYLPIDFRYPIGQSTSAAGREEGLISKGIIRTQEQLDALNAEWMAKWGHGYQIEGRPAGLGALIFEDIGRPGNTGAGEPRTVFEPDGVINEYDKKYVERVGDKFTWKHLLPTNVSLGGGWKDLKISMLFSMEYGITNKAVDKLARTVPTKTENSPAFWRDFWTPENPDAQYPSPFYATSNQWVSTFWMKDVYQLRMNNLNISYNLPDEVCKRLKIPELRIFFAGTNLWSPVVTFDYKEDAIARYNTYPLLKTFSLGLNLKI
;
A
#
# COMPACT_ATOMS: atom_id res chain seq x y z
N GLN A 1 -7.86 -34.09 30.10
CA GLN A 1 -7.42 -34.89 31.26
C GLN A 1 -6.63 -36.08 30.72
N GLU A 2 -5.37 -36.15 31.05
CA GLU A 2 -4.51 -37.27 30.70
C GLU A 2 -4.21 -38.09 31.97
N PHE A 3 -4.52 -39.40 31.96
CA PHE A 3 -4.23 -40.31 33.06
C PHE A 3 -2.82 -40.88 32.89
N ILE A 4 -1.88 -40.43 33.72
CA ILE A 4 -0.52 -40.96 33.71
C ILE A 4 -0.37 -41.99 34.85
N PRO A 5 -0.24 -43.30 34.57
CA PRO A 5 -0.07 -44.29 35.63
C PRO A 5 1.30 -44.12 36.30
N VAL A 6 1.31 -43.98 37.60
CA VAL A 6 2.52 -43.74 38.46
C VAL A 6 3.54 -44.85 38.35
N LYS A 7 3.13 -46.11 38.24
CA LYS A 7 3.99 -47.32 38.09
C LYS A 7 5.35 -47.26 38.83
N GLY A 8 5.36 -46.78 40.06
CA GLY A 8 6.57 -46.71 40.87
C GLY A 8 7.60 -45.63 40.51
N ARG A 9 7.25 -44.67 39.67
CA ARG A 9 8.11 -43.53 39.32
C ARG A 9 8.08 -42.49 40.44
N THR A 10 9.25 -42.00 40.85
CA THR A 10 9.41 -40.94 41.86
C THR A 10 9.30 -39.53 41.26
N VAL A 11 9.39 -39.41 39.96
CA VAL A 11 9.23 -38.14 39.21
C VAL A 11 8.42 -38.41 37.95
N ILE A 12 7.31 -37.72 37.80
CA ILE A 12 6.48 -37.77 36.59
C ILE A 12 6.57 -36.37 35.93
N GLN A 13 7.22 -36.30 34.79
CA GLN A 13 7.19 -35.08 33.96
C GLN A 13 5.90 -35.08 33.17
N VAL A 14 5.03 -34.15 33.47
CA VAL A 14 3.79 -33.90 32.74
C VAL A 14 4.04 -32.72 31.80
N ARG A 15 4.11 -32.95 30.49
CA ARG A 15 4.02 -31.86 29.49
C ARG A 15 2.55 -31.52 29.33
N MET A 16 2.12 -30.47 29.97
CA MET A 16 0.79 -29.94 29.73
C MET A 16 0.83 -29.10 28.43
N GLN A 17 0.12 -29.55 27.40
CA GLN A 17 -0.24 -28.64 26.29
C GLN A 17 -1.35 -27.75 26.82
N SER A 18 -1.18 -26.42 26.62
CA SER A 18 -2.25 -25.48 26.90
C SER A 18 -3.46 -25.87 26.05
N ALA A 19 -4.54 -26.29 26.72
CA ALA A 19 -5.85 -26.44 26.10
C ALA A 19 -6.58 -25.09 26.11
N ALA A 20 -5.84 -23.98 25.97
CA ALA A 20 -6.48 -22.68 25.73
C ALA A 20 -7.26 -22.82 24.42
N THR A 21 -8.56 -22.92 24.55
CA THR A 21 -9.46 -22.79 23.41
C THR A 21 -9.26 -21.37 22.89
N ASP A 22 -9.32 -21.14 21.57
CA ASP A 22 -9.25 -19.80 20.96
C ASP A 22 -10.26 -18.79 21.58
N LEU A 23 -11.17 -19.27 22.42
CA LEU A 23 -12.19 -18.49 23.14
C LEU A 23 -11.68 -17.81 24.42
N ASP A 24 -10.66 -18.39 25.06
CA ASP A 24 -10.00 -17.82 26.25
C ASP A 24 -8.87 -16.85 25.88
N GLU A 25 -8.59 -16.71 24.58
CA GLU A 25 -7.62 -15.74 24.07
C GLU A 25 -8.06 -14.30 24.44
N VAL A 26 -7.15 -13.53 25.00
CA VAL A 26 -7.38 -12.14 25.34
C VAL A 26 -6.92 -11.27 24.18
N VAL A 27 -7.83 -10.43 23.69
CA VAL A 27 -7.56 -9.51 22.58
C VAL A 27 -7.51 -8.07 23.10
N VAL A 28 -6.55 -7.29 22.62
CA VAL A 28 -6.47 -5.86 22.94
C VAL A 28 -7.54 -5.10 22.16
N VAL A 29 -8.37 -4.36 22.88
CA VAL A 29 -9.46 -3.56 22.32
C VAL A 29 -9.50 -2.19 23.00
N GLY A 30 -9.11 -1.17 22.28
CA GLY A 30 -9.07 0.18 22.84
C GLY A 30 -8.11 0.26 24.03
N TYR A 31 -8.55 0.85 25.11
CA TYR A 31 -7.74 1.05 26.33
C TYR A 31 -7.80 -0.15 27.30
N GLY A 32 -8.21 -1.35 26.82
CA GLY A 32 -8.36 -2.54 27.66
C GLY A 32 -8.10 -3.84 26.91
N GLU A 33 -8.10 -4.92 27.70
CA GLU A 33 -8.02 -6.29 27.19
C GLU A 33 -9.36 -6.98 27.46
N VAL A 34 -9.91 -7.68 26.46
CA VAL A 34 -11.20 -8.38 26.54
C VAL A 34 -11.03 -9.80 26.04
N LYS A 35 -11.65 -10.76 26.72
CA LYS A 35 -11.70 -12.15 26.24
C LYS A 35 -12.38 -12.19 24.87
N ARG A 36 -11.84 -12.96 23.93
CA ARG A 36 -12.37 -13.09 22.56
C ARG A 36 -13.85 -13.47 22.52
N VAL A 37 -14.31 -14.29 23.48
CA VAL A 37 -15.72 -14.67 23.60
C VAL A 37 -16.64 -13.46 23.85
N ASN A 38 -16.16 -12.45 24.55
CA ASN A 38 -16.92 -11.24 24.93
C ASN A 38 -16.78 -10.09 23.91
N LEU A 39 -15.98 -10.26 22.84
CA LEU A 39 -15.82 -9.24 21.81
C LEU A 39 -17.13 -9.06 21.03
N LEU A 40 -17.57 -7.81 20.87
CA LEU A 40 -18.77 -7.42 20.12
C LEU A 40 -18.44 -6.79 18.76
N GLY A 41 -17.29 -6.13 18.65
CA GLY A 41 -16.82 -5.54 17.40
C GLY A 41 -16.30 -6.58 16.40
N SER A 42 -16.26 -6.17 15.13
CA SER A 42 -15.60 -6.93 14.06
C SER A 42 -14.09 -6.75 14.16
N ILE A 43 -13.42 -7.74 14.73
CA ILE A 43 -11.99 -7.71 14.99
C ILE A 43 -11.31 -8.92 14.35
N SER A 44 -10.23 -8.66 13.60
CA SER A 44 -9.30 -9.70 13.14
C SER A 44 -8.01 -9.61 13.92
N SER A 45 -7.47 -10.74 14.37
CA SER A 45 -6.20 -10.79 15.12
C SER A 45 -5.26 -11.86 14.55
N ILE A 46 -3.95 -11.60 14.64
CA ILE A 46 -2.87 -12.54 14.29
C ILE A 46 -1.92 -12.60 15.47
N SER A 47 -1.50 -13.82 15.83
CA SER A 47 -0.48 -14.01 16.86
C SER A 47 0.93 -13.78 16.29
N ALA A 48 1.85 -13.35 17.15
CA ALA A 48 3.25 -13.16 16.76
C ALA A 48 3.90 -14.45 16.20
N THR A 49 3.51 -15.61 16.72
CA THR A 49 4.06 -16.90 16.31
C THR A 49 3.75 -17.28 14.85
N GLU A 50 2.74 -16.67 14.24
CA GLU A 50 2.37 -16.92 12.84
C GLU A 50 3.24 -16.13 11.86
N ILE A 51 3.90 -15.06 12.32
CA ILE A 51 4.62 -14.12 11.47
C ILE A 51 6.10 -13.95 11.83
N GLU A 52 6.54 -14.46 13.00
CA GLU A 52 7.90 -14.27 13.54
C GLU A 52 9.01 -14.76 12.60
N ASP A 53 8.78 -15.86 11.88
CA ASP A 53 9.76 -16.49 10.98
C ASP A 53 9.71 -15.95 9.53
N ILE A 54 8.82 -15.00 9.23
CA ILE A 54 8.65 -14.48 7.87
C ILE A 54 9.63 -13.34 7.64
N PRO A 55 10.50 -13.40 6.63
CA PRO A 55 11.37 -12.31 6.26
C PRO A 55 10.55 -11.22 5.55
N ALA A 56 10.03 -10.27 6.31
CA ALA A 56 9.25 -9.18 5.75
C ALA A 56 10.09 -7.90 5.65
N VAL A 57 9.96 -7.23 4.54
CA VAL A 57 10.58 -5.92 4.29
C VAL A 57 9.87 -4.83 5.09
N SER A 58 8.56 -4.98 5.34
CA SER A 58 7.77 -4.09 6.18
C SER A 58 6.72 -4.88 6.99
N MET A 59 6.31 -4.32 8.13
CA MET A 59 5.27 -4.89 8.96
C MET A 59 3.91 -4.94 8.25
N THR A 60 3.62 -3.95 7.44
CA THR A 60 2.39 -3.86 6.66
C THR A 60 2.25 -5.04 5.70
N ASN A 61 3.33 -5.50 5.07
CA ASN A 61 3.30 -6.65 4.16
C ASN A 61 2.94 -7.96 4.87
N LEU A 62 3.18 -8.08 6.17
CA LEU A 62 2.80 -9.27 6.95
C LEU A 62 1.29 -9.41 7.14
N LEU A 63 0.53 -8.32 6.99
CA LEU A 63 -0.93 -8.33 7.12
C LEU A 63 -1.61 -8.86 5.84
N GLU A 64 -0.89 -8.88 4.70
CA GLU A 64 -1.45 -9.30 3.41
C GLU A 64 -1.98 -10.73 3.46
N GLY A 65 -3.24 -10.90 3.08
CA GLY A 65 -3.89 -12.20 2.94
C GLY A 65 -4.13 -12.98 4.24
N ARG A 66 -3.91 -12.36 5.41
CA ARG A 66 -4.05 -13.04 6.72
C ARG A 66 -5.26 -12.59 7.52
N MET A 67 -5.85 -11.45 7.19
CA MET A 67 -6.98 -10.87 7.91
C MET A 67 -8.17 -10.62 6.98
N ALA A 68 -9.34 -11.14 7.34
CA ALA A 68 -10.58 -10.87 6.59
C ALA A 68 -10.93 -9.38 6.64
N GLY A 69 -11.29 -8.82 5.47
CA GLY A 69 -11.62 -7.40 5.33
C GLY A 69 -10.41 -6.45 5.35
N VAL A 70 -9.18 -6.96 5.32
CA VAL A 70 -7.95 -6.16 5.23
C VAL A 70 -7.26 -6.46 3.90
N SER A 71 -7.02 -5.44 3.10
CA SER A 71 -6.23 -5.52 1.88
C SER A 71 -4.96 -4.69 2.02
N VAL A 72 -3.85 -5.27 1.58
CA VAL A 72 -2.56 -4.60 1.49
C VAL A 72 -2.18 -4.52 0.03
N SER A 73 -1.86 -3.34 -0.42
CA SER A 73 -1.36 -3.12 -1.78
C SER A 73 -0.12 -2.24 -1.71
N PRO A 74 0.87 -2.43 -2.57
CA PRO A 74 1.94 -1.45 -2.69
C PRO A 74 1.33 -0.08 -2.99
N ALA A 75 1.81 0.97 -2.34
CA ALA A 75 1.40 2.35 -2.67
C ALA A 75 1.80 2.71 -4.11
N GLN A 76 2.91 2.12 -4.54
CA GLN A 76 3.29 1.94 -5.94
C GLN A 76 3.60 0.46 -6.13
N PRO A 77 3.24 -0.16 -7.27
CA PRO A 77 3.43 -1.59 -7.48
C PRO A 77 4.91 -1.89 -7.77
N THR A 78 5.74 -1.90 -6.74
CA THR A 78 7.18 -2.09 -6.89
C THR A 78 7.75 -3.01 -5.82
N GLY A 79 8.74 -3.83 -6.20
CA GLY A 79 9.58 -4.58 -5.28
C GLY A 79 10.76 -3.79 -4.71
N THR A 80 10.80 -2.47 -4.94
CA THR A 80 11.90 -1.60 -4.51
C THR A 80 12.07 -1.66 -2.99
N PRO A 81 13.28 -1.89 -2.47
CA PRO A 81 13.53 -1.84 -1.04
C PRO A 81 13.08 -0.50 -0.44
N GLY A 82 12.32 -0.57 0.64
CA GLY A 82 11.80 0.62 1.31
C GLY A 82 10.57 1.27 0.65
N ALA A 83 10.01 0.66 -0.40
CA ALA A 83 8.74 1.12 -0.96
C ALA A 83 7.62 1.06 0.08
N SER A 84 6.80 2.11 0.11
CA SER A 84 5.63 2.17 1.01
C SER A 84 4.53 1.24 0.51
N THR A 85 3.77 0.69 1.45
CA THR A 85 2.55 -0.09 1.18
C THR A 85 1.34 0.70 1.66
N ARG A 86 0.18 0.37 1.13
CA ARG A 86 -1.08 0.95 1.57
C ARG A 86 -1.97 -0.14 2.16
N VAL A 87 -2.38 0.06 3.39
CA VAL A 87 -3.40 -0.78 4.04
C VAL A 87 -4.76 -0.16 3.83
N ARG A 88 -5.72 -0.99 3.49
CA ARG A 88 -7.12 -0.60 3.38
C ARG A 88 -7.99 -1.59 4.13
N ILE A 89 -8.91 -1.08 4.93
CA ILE A 89 -9.86 -1.88 5.69
C ILE A 89 -11.22 -1.72 5.05
N ARG A 90 -11.78 -2.83 4.49
CA ARG A 90 -13.07 -2.85 3.80
C ARG A 90 -13.10 -1.94 2.55
N ALA A 91 -14.19 -1.22 2.31
CA ALA A 91 -14.34 -0.30 1.18
C ALA A 91 -13.78 1.09 1.51
N GLU A 92 -13.39 1.85 0.49
CA GLU A 92 -13.14 3.29 0.66
C GLU A 92 -14.41 4.00 1.13
N THR A 93 -14.25 4.80 2.18
CA THR A 93 -15.36 5.52 2.81
C THR A 93 -15.28 7.02 2.61
N THR A 94 -14.23 7.53 1.99
CA THR A 94 -14.08 8.96 1.70
C THR A 94 -13.64 9.22 0.27
N PHE A 95 -13.91 10.42 -0.24
CA PHE A 95 -13.46 10.94 -1.54
C PHE A 95 -13.19 12.45 -1.42
N GLY A 96 -12.81 13.08 -2.52
CA GLY A 96 -12.58 14.52 -2.59
C GLY A 96 -11.12 14.90 -2.39
N LYS A 97 -10.87 16.18 -2.46
CA LYS A 97 -9.57 16.78 -2.17
C LYS A 97 -9.74 17.71 -0.99
N SER A 98 -8.92 17.61 0.03
CA SER A 98 -8.65 18.72 0.91
C SER A 98 -7.60 19.62 0.26
N GLY A 99 -7.60 20.92 0.55
CA GLY A 99 -6.82 21.95 -0.16
C GLY A 99 -5.37 21.65 -0.54
N ALA A 100 -4.71 20.69 0.12
CA ALA A 100 -3.32 20.31 -0.12
C ALA A 100 -3.10 18.95 -0.80
N GLY A 101 -4.14 18.17 -1.14
CA GLY A 101 -3.94 16.87 -1.78
C GLY A 101 -5.13 15.90 -1.73
N ALA A 102 -4.91 14.69 -2.24
CA ALA A 102 -5.88 13.61 -2.13
C ALA A 102 -5.94 13.09 -0.68
N LYS A 103 -7.14 12.82 -0.17
CA LYS A 103 -7.32 12.20 1.15
C LYS A 103 -6.69 10.81 1.19
N ASP A 104 -5.99 10.52 2.26
CA ASP A 104 -5.43 9.19 2.50
C ASP A 104 -6.44 8.34 3.32
N PRO A 105 -6.98 7.26 2.74
CA PRO A 105 -7.89 6.36 3.43
C PRO A 105 -7.17 5.33 4.31
N SER A 106 -5.91 5.56 4.68
CA SER A 106 -5.14 4.66 5.54
C SER A 106 -5.77 4.50 6.93
N PRO A 107 -5.66 3.32 7.55
CA PRO A 107 -6.12 3.12 8.93
C PRO A 107 -5.21 3.85 9.93
N LEU A 108 -5.72 4.03 11.13
CA LEU A 108 -4.95 4.51 12.28
C LEU A 108 -4.07 3.38 12.81
N TYR A 109 -2.79 3.66 13.05
CA TYR A 109 -1.86 2.71 13.68
C TYR A 109 -1.64 3.08 15.14
N ILE A 110 -1.88 2.11 16.04
CA ILE A 110 -1.72 2.25 17.49
C ILE A 110 -0.72 1.22 17.98
N VAL A 111 0.36 1.65 18.62
CA VAL A 111 1.36 0.79 19.26
C VAL A 111 1.35 1.06 20.77
N ASP A 112 1.08 0.03 21.56
CA ASP A 112 0.99 0.08 23.02
C ASP A 112 0.04 1.19 23.55
N GLY A 113 -1.03 1.46 22.80
CA GLY A 113 -2.07 2.44 23.15
C GLY A 113 -1.85 3.86 22.61
N PHE A 114 -0.81 4.10 21.80
CA PHE A 114 -0.48 5.41 21.24
C PHE A 114 -0.43 5.42 19.74
N GLU A 115 -0.89 6.54 19.17
CA GLU A 115 -0.85 6.76 17.72
C GLU A 115 0.59 6.85 17.20
N VAL A 116 0.86 6.15 16.11
CA VAL A 116 2.13 6.21 15.37
C VAL A 116 1.87 6.35 13.87
N SER A 117 2.84 6.88 13.14
CA SER A 117 2.76 6.89 11.68
C SER A 117 2.94 5.48 11.09
N GLN A 118 2.49 5.27 9.87
CA GLN A 118 2.71 4.01 9.15
C GLN A 118 4.20 3.70 8.99
N GLU A 119 5.02 4.71 8.71
CA GLU A 119 6.47 4.54 8.56
C GLU A 119 7.10 3.96 9.83
N HIS A 120 6.65 4.46 11.01
CA HIS A 120 7.12 3.93 12.29
C HIS A 120 6.63 2.50 12.52
N PHE A 121 5.37 2.21 12.19
CA PHE A 121 4.84 0.86 12.26
C PHE A 121 5.64 -0.11 11.37
N ASP A 122 6.07 0.31 10.18
CA ASP A 122 6.85 -0.49 9.23
C ASP A 122 8.31 -0.73 9.63
N ILE A 123 8.81 -0.01 10.63
CA ILE A 123 10.15 -0.23 11.21
C ILE A 123 10.13 -1.31 12.30
N LEU A 124 8.97 -1.53 12.96
CA LEU A 124 8.85 -2.54 14.01
C LEU A 124 9.26 -3.93 13.51
N ASP A 125 9.86 -4.71 14.40
CA ASP A 125 10.21 -6.10 14.08
C ASP A 125 9.12 -7.09 14.58
N PRO A 126 8.73 -8.10 13.79
CA PRO A 126 7.76 -9.11 14.21
C PRO A 126 8.10 -9.80 15.51
N SER A 127 9.40 -9.97 15.82
CA SER A 127 9.84 -10.60 17.06
C SER A 127 9.63 -9.75 18.32
N GLU A 128 9.45 -8.43 18.17
CA GLU A 128 9.14 -7.51 19.27
C GLU A 128 7.64 -7.47 19.60
N ILE A 129 6.81 -8.09 18.77
CA ILE A 129 5.36 -8.00 18.85
C ILE A 129 4.78 -9.20 19.59
N GLU A 130 3.78 -8.96 20.42
CA GLU A 130 2.98 -9.99 21.09
C GLU A 130 1.73 -10.33 20.27
N SER A 131 1.02 -9.31 19.79
CA SER A 131 -0.20 -9.50 18.99
C SER A 131 -0.52 -8.31 18.09
N TYR A 132 -1.25 -8.61 17.00
CA TYR A 132 -1.90 -7.64 16.11
C TYR A 132 -3.41 -7.80 16.18
N SER A 133 -4.13 -6.70 16.15
CA SER A 133 -5.58 -6.68 16.03
C SER A 133 -6.00 -5.55 15.08
N VAL A 134 -7.01 -5.80 14.26
CA VAL A 134 -7.59 -4.79 13.36
C VAL A 134 -9.05 -4.60 13.71
N LEU A 135 -9.42 -3.37 14.09
CA LEU A 135 -10.79 -2.95 14.35
C LEU A 135 -11.40 -2.42 13.06
N LYS A 136 -12.56 -2.94 12.65
CA LYS A 136 -13.14 -2.69 11.33
C LYS A 136 -14.50 -1.99 11.36
N ASP A 137 -15.10 -1.81 12.54
CA ASP A 137 -16.45 -1.30 12.72
C ASP A 137 -16.55 -0.22 13.81
N ALA A 138 -17.75 0.01 14.34
CA ALA A 138 -18.01 0.99 15.39
C ALA A 138 -17.19 0.78 16.67
N SER A 139 -16.55 -0.38 16.88
CA SER A 139 -15.61 -0.58 18.00
C SER A 139 -14.36 0.32 17.90
N ALA A 140 -14.02 0.81 16.70
CA ALA A 140 -12.97 1.77 16.48
C ALA A 140 -13.30 3.19 17.00
N ALA A 141 -14.57 3.48 17.35
CA ALA A 141 -15.02 4.79 17.83
C ALA A 141 -14.32 5.25 19.12
N VAL A 142 -13.77 4.31 19.89
CA VAL A 142 -12.94 4.61 21.07
C VAL A 142 -11.71 5.45 20.73
N TYR A 143 -11.18 5.33 19.49
CA TYR A 143 -10.02 6.07 18.99
C TYR A 143 -10.38 7.38 18.27
N GLY A 144 -11.66 7.74 18.24
CA GLY A 144 -12.16 9.00 17.70
C GLY A 144 -12.08 9.14 16.19
N SER A 145 -11.92 10.37 15.75
CA SER A 145 -11.97 10.77 14.36
C SER A 145 -10.98 10.05 13.46
N LYS A 146 -9.82 9.72 13.97
CA LYS A 146 -8.78 9.05 13.20
C LYS A 146 -9.06 7.56 12.96
N GLY A 147 -10.00 6.97 13.74
CA GLY A 147 -10.41 5.56 13.61
C GLY A 147 -11.43 5.27 12.53
N ALA A 148 -11.95 6.27 11.81
CA ALA A 148 -13.03 6.10 10.82
C ALA A 148 -12.67 5.16 9.65
N ASN A 149 -11.40 5.04 9.29
CA ASN A 149 -10.90 4.11 8.27
C ASN A 149 -10.44 2.77 8.86
N GLY A 150 -10.79 2.49 10.12
CA GLY A 150 -10.34 1.34 10.90
C GLY A 150 -9.04 1.61 11.66
N VAL A 151 -8.70 0.68 12.57
CA VAL A 151 -7.53 0.83 13.46
C VAL A 151 -6.72 -0.45 13.46
N VAL A 152 -5.41 -0.33 13.29
CA VAL A 152 -4.42 -1.40 13.47
C VAL A 152 -3.79 -1.25 14.85
N LEU A 153 -4.04 -2.22 15.72
CA LEU A 153 -3.52 -2.25 17.08
C LEU A 153 -2.34 -3.21 17.19
N VAL A 154 -1.27 -2.75 17.78
CA VAL A 154 -0.08 -3.56 18.07
C VAL A 154 0.21 -3.53 19.56
N LYS A 155 0.37 -4.72 20.11
CA LYS A 155 0.90 -4.91 21.45
C LYS A 155 2.32 -5.45 21.34
N THR A 156 3.28 -4.80 22.00
CA THR A 156 4.66 -5.24 22.00
C THR A 156 4.95 -6.19 23.18
N LYS A 157 5.97 -7.05 23.02
CA LYS A 157 6.41 -7.99 24.07
C LYS A 157 6.88 -7.24 25.31
N ARG A 158 6.53 -7.77 26.47
CA ARG A 158 6.93 -7.25 27.79
C ARG A 158 7.67 -8.29 28.61
N GLY A 159 8.27 -7.89 29.71
CA GLY A 159 8.90 -8.75 30.69
C GLY A 159 7.90 -9.75 31.28
N LYS A 160 8.35 -10.99 31.51
CA LYS A 160 7.58 -12.03 32.19
C LYS A 160 8.34 -12.48 33.45
N GLU A 161 7.60 -12.86 34.47
CA GLU A 161 8.19 -13.46 35.66
C GLU A 161 8.99 -14.70 35.29
N GLY A 162 10.15 -14.88 35.94
CA GLY A 162 11.03 -16.03 35.76
C GLY A 162 12.48 -15.64 35.59
N LYS A 163 13.33 -16.67 35.39
CA LYS A 163 14.75 -16.48 35.10
C LYS A 163 14.96 -15.72 33.82
N LEU A 164 16.13 -15.11 33.71
CA LEU A 164 16.55 -14.47 32.46
C LEU A 164 16.44 -15.44 31.29
N ARG A 165 15.75 -15.02 30.25
CA ARG A 165 15.65 -15.72 28.95
C ARG A 165 16.30 -14.84 27.92
N VAL A 166 17.17 -15.44 27.12
CA VAL A 166 17.79 -14.80 25.97
C VAL A 166 17.28 -15.48 24.71
N ASN A 167 16.69 -14.74 23.80
CA ASN A 167 16.26 -15.26 22.52
C ASN A 167 17.03 -14.54 21.43
N TYR A 168 17.68 -15.29 20.55
CA TYR A 168 18.30 -14.79 19.35
C TYR A 168 17.59 -15.36 18.12
N SER A 169 17.25 -14.51 17.15
CA SER A 169 16.73 -14.89 15.84
C SER A 169 17.60 -14.28 14.77
N GLY A 170 18.12 -15.10 13.87
CA GLY A 170 18.91 -14.64 12.74
C GLY A 170 18.46 -15.29 11.44
N SER A 171 18.40 -14.52 10.36
CA SER A 171 18.11 -15.03 9.02
C SER A 171 18.91 -14.32 7.95
N TYR A 172 19.19 -15.07 6.89
CA TYR A 172 19.84 -14.59 5.66
C TYR A 172 19.03 -15.08 4.48
N GLY A 173 18.73 -14.18 3.55
CA GLY A 173 17.94 -14.48 2.36
C GLY A 173 18.51 -13.86 1.08
N LEU A 174 18.18 -14.49 -0.04
CA LEU A 174 18.45 -14.00 -1.38
C LEU A 174 17.15 -13.57 -2.04
N MET A 175 17.18 -12.45 -2.74
CA MET A 175 16.06 -11.87 -3.44
C MET A 175 16.37 -11.72 -4.93
N ASP A 176 15.37 -12.04 -5.76
CA ASP A 176 15.43 -11.87 -7.21
C ASP A 176 14.04 -11.59 -7.77
N ALA A 177 13.96 -11.07 -9.00
CA ALA A 177 12.68 -10.85 -9.67
C ALA A 177 11.89 -12.16 -9.79
N THR A 178 10.58 -12.09 -9.56
CA THR A 178 9.68 -13.23 -9.86
C THR A 178 9.59 -13.42 -11.36
N MET A 179 9.47 -12.33 -12.10
CA MET A 179 9.40 -12.27 -13.55
C MET A 179 9.95 -10.92 -14.04
N GLN A 180 10.69 -10.94 -15.11
CA GLN A 180 11.06 -9.73 -15.86
C GLN A 180 10.42 -9.80 -17.25
N THR A 181 9.93 -8.65 -17.74
CA THR A 181 9.26 -8.55 -19.03
C THR A 181 10.27 -8.80 -20.16
N GLU A 182 9.98 -9.76 -21.01
CA GLU A 182 10.74 -9.95 -22.24
C GLU A 182 10.43 -8.81 -23.21
N MET A 183 11.48 -8.14 -23.70
CA MET A 183 11.38 -7.03 -24.65
C MET A 183 11.75 -7.50 -26.06
N LEU A 184 11.26 -6.81 -27.09
CA LEU A 184 11.59 -7.10 -28.48
C LEU A 184 13.12 -7.21 -28.70
N SER A 185 13.53 -8.11 -29.57
CA SER A 185 14.91 -8.13 -30.10
C SER A 185 15.21 -6.84 -30.87
N ALA A 186 16.46 -6.49 -31.07
CA ALA A 186 16.82 -5.35 -31.92
C ALA A 186 16.21 -5.46 -33.32
N PHE A 187 16.20 -6.66 -33.90
CA PHE A 187 15.61 -6.95 -35.20
C PHE A 187 14.08 -6.74 -35.21
N ASP A 188 13.36 -7.33 -34.25
CA ASP A 188 11.89 -7.20 -34.18
C ASP A 188 11.45 -5.77 -33.88
N HIS A 189 12.21 -5.07 -33.04
CA HIS A 189 11.99 -3.66 -32.74
C HIS A 189 12.15 -2.82 -34.02
N ALA A 190 13.22 -3.05 -34.78
CA ALA A 190 13.46 -2.36 -36.04
C ALA A 190 12.39 -2.66 -37.09
N ARG A 191 11.90 -3.93 -37.20
CA ARG A 191 10.76 -4.31 -38.05
C ARG A 191 9.50 -3.52 -37.68
N ALA A 192 9.21 -3.40 -36.39
CA ALA A 192 8.03 -2.66 -35.93
C ALA A 192 8.14 -1.15 -36.23
N ILE A 193 9.34 -0.56 -36.17
CA ILE A 193 9.57 0.81 -36.64
C ILE A 193 9.29 0.95 -38.12
N ASN A 194 9.81 0.06 -38.95
CA ASN A 194 9.55 0.10 -40.40
C ASN A 194 8.04 -0.06 -40.71
N ALA A 195 7.35 -0.93 -39.96
CA ALA A 195 5.90 -1.08 -40.12
C ALA A 195 5.10 0.13 -39.61
N ARG A 196 5.65 0.90 -38.70
CA ARG A 196 5.04 2.16 -38.20
C ARG A 196 5.16 3.33 -39.18
N TYR A 197 6.25 3.39 -39.94
CA TYR A 197 6.59 4.48 -40.82
C TYR A 197 6.90 3.98 -42.25
N PRO A 198 5.99 3.27 -42.94
CA PRO A 198 6.31 2.64 -44.21
C PRO A 198 6.62 3.65 -45.31
N ASP A 199 6.07 4.85 -45.26
CA ASP A 199 6.24 5.91 -46.28
C ASP A 199 7.33 6.94 -45.90
N ASP A 200 7.89 6.87 -44.70
CA ASP A 200 8.95 7.79 -44.23
C ASP A 200 10.34 7.20 -44.51
N THR A 201 10.87 7.49 -45.70
CA THR A 201 12.23 7.01 -46.07
C THR A 201 13.32 7.48 -45.12
N THR A 202 13.09 8.58 -44.36
CA THR A 202 14.04 9.05 -43.35
C THR A 202 13.98 8.20 -42.06
N ALA A 203 12.86 7.55 -41.78
CA ALA A 203 12.66 6.66 -40.64
C ALA A 203 13.02 5.20 -40.95
N LEU A 204 12.86 4.76 -42.19
CA LEU A 204 13.06 3.34 -42.59
C LEU A 204 14.50 2.88 -42.33
N ILE A 205 14.60 1.76 -41.66
CA ILE A 205 15.86 1.04 -41.38
C ILE A 205 16.19 0.17 -42.58
N SER A 206 17.43 0.27 -43.05
CA SER A 206 17.85 -0.43 -44.27
C SER A 206 17.83 -1.97 -44.09
N PRO A 207 17.65 -2.75 -45.18
CA PRO A 207 17.78 -4.21 -45.09
C PRO A 207 19.15 -4.69 -44.57
N THR A 208 20.21 -3.96 -44.87
CA THR A 208 21.59 -4.25 -44.40
C THR A 208 21.68 -4.07 -42.89
N GLU A 209 21.10 -2.99 -42.36
CA GLU A 209 21.08 -2.72 -40.95
C GLU A 209 20.18 -3.70 -40.18
N LEU A 210 19.01 -4.04 -40.76
CA LEU A 210 18.11 -5.08 -40.19
C LEU A 210 18.80 -6.43 -40.05
N GLU A 211 19.61 -6.84 -41.08
CA GLU A 211 20.37 -8.10 -41.02
C GLU A 211 21.44 -8.04 -39.92
N ALA A 212 22.14 -6.92 -39.78
CA ALA A 212 23.12 -6.72 -38.73
C ALA A 212 22.49 -6.77 -37.33
N MET A 213 21.27 -6.25 -37.15
CA MET A 213 20.50 -6.25 -35.87
C MET A 213 20.11 -7.63 -35.40
N LYS A 214 20.08 -8.65 -36.23
CA LYS A 214 19.81 -10.04 -35.79
C LYS A 214 20.88 -10.55 -34.80
N ASN A 215 22.08 -10.04 -34.88
CA ASN A 215 23.21 -10.46 -34.06
C ASN A 215 23.55 -9.46 -32.94
N GLN A 216 22.78 -8.39 -32.80
CA GLN A 216 22.99 -7.36 -31.80
C GLN A 216 21.80 -7.29 -30.83
N ASN A 217 21.98 -7.69 -29.58
CA ASN A 217 20.95 -7.63 -28.55
C ASN A 217 21.58 -7.27 -27.22
N PHE A 218 21.79 -5.97 -26.99
CA PHE A 218 22.29 -5.45 -25.72
C PHE A 218 21.14 -5.29 -24.72
N THR A 219 21.31 -5.84 -23.53
CA THR A 219 20.29 -5.82 -22.48
C THR A 219 20.83 -5.03 -21.29
N TRP A 220 20.59 -3.73 -21.29
CA TRP A 220 21.07 -2.84 -20.22
C TRP A 220 20.56 -3.23 -18.84
N LEU A 221 19.33 -3.75 -18.77
CA LEU A 221 18.77 -4.23 -17.50
C LEU A 221 19.56 -5.41 -16.93
N ASP A 222 19.94 -6.39 -17.77
CA ASP A 222 20.68 -7.58 -17.33
C ASP A 222 22.09 -7.22 -16.83
N GLU A 223 22.69 -6.16 -17.37
CA GLU A 223 23.99 -5.68 -16.93
C GLU A 223 23.92 -4.97 -15.55
N ALA A 224 22.80 -4.30 -15.26
CA ALA A 224 22.59 -3.59 -13.99
C ALA A 224 21.98 -4.45 -12.90
N TRP A 225 21.14 -5.43 -13.30
CA TRP A 225 20.37 -6.22 -12.36
C TRP A 225 21.22 -7.26 -11.65
N GLN A 226 21.17 -7.27 -10.33
CA GLN A 226 21.87 -8.23 -9.50
C GLN A 226 20.91 -8.91 -8.51
N ARG A 227 21.23 -10.16 -8.15
CA ARG A 227 20.55 -10.78 -7.01
C ARG A 227 20.95 -10.04 -5.76
N SER A 228 19.99 -9.70 -4.96
CA SER A 228 20.18 -8.94 -3.73
C SER A 228 20.00 -9.81 -2.49
N MET A 229 20.40 -9.28 -1.34
CA MET A 229 20.30 -10.01 -0.08
C MET A 229 19.46 -9.26 0.95
N VAL A 230 18.89 -10.04 1.86
CA VAL A 230 18.25 -9.54 3.08
C VAL A 230 18.81 -10.28 4.28
N THR A 231 19.18 -9.52 5.31
CA THR A 231 19.63 -10.09 6.59
C THR A 231 18.82 -9.52 7.73
N ARG A 232 18.55 -10.33 8.74
CA ARG A 232 17.85 -9.91 9.95
C ARG A 232 18.51 -10.58 11.16
N HIS A 233 18.78 -9.79 12.18
CA HIS A 233 19.34 -10.26 13.47
C HIS A 233 18.60 -9.60 14.60
N THR A 234 18.01 -10.39 15.48
CA THR A 234 17.27 -9.90 16.64
C THR A 234 17.75 -10.61 17.89
N ILE A 235 17.96 -9.84 18.94
CA ILE A 235 18.29 -10.39 20.26
C ILE A 235 17.35 -9.78 21.31
N ASN A 236 16.76 -10.64 22.14
CA ASN A 236 15.80 -10.22 23.16
C ASN A 236 16.16 -10.83 24.50
N PHE A 237 16.09 -10.03 25.53
CA PHE A 237 16.29 -10.42 26.94
C PHE A 237 14.99 -10.16 27.69
N SER A 238 14.51 -11.13 28.45
CA SER A 238 13.33 -10.96 29.29
C SER A 238 13.45 -11.77 30.57
N GLY A 239 12.90 -11.24 31.64
CA GLY A 239 12.89 -11.90 32.95
C GLY A 239 12.25 -11.02 34.01
N GLY A 240 12.30 -11.46 35.24
CA GLY A 240 11.85 -10.67 36.37
C GLY A 240 11.41 -11.48 37.58
N SER A 241 11.10 -10.77 38.64
CA SER A 241 10.43 -11.27 39.82
C SER A 241 8.92 -11.00 39.78
N GLU A 242 8.19 -11.42 40.78
CA GLU A 242 6.77 -11.04 40.97
C GLU A 242 6.54 -9.52 40.89
N ARG A 243 7.47 -8.73 41.41
CA ARG A 243 7.32 -7.26 41.52
C ARG A 243 7.98 -6.48 40.40
N VAL A 244 9.00 -7.00 39.76
CA VAL A 244 9.75 -6.26 38.73
C VAL A 244 10.00 -7.17 37.55
N LYS A 245 9.52 -6.78 36.40
CA LYS A 245 9.67 -7.48 35.12
C LYS A 245 10.35 -6.56 34.14
N TYR A 246 11.26 -7.11 33.33
CA TYR A 246 12.02 -6.35 32.37
C TYR A 246 12.09 -7.03 31.01
N TYR A 247 12.15 -6.22 29.97
CA TYR A 247 12.38 -6.61 28.59
C TYR A 247 13.44 -5.69 27.97
N ALA A 248 14.36 -6.25 27.21
CA ALA A 248 15.30 -5.50 26.38
C ALA A 248 15.42 -6.23 25.04
N GLY A 249 15.24 -5.54 23.95
CA GLY A 249 15.34 -6.09 22.60
C GLY A 249 16.11 -5.16 21.67
N GLY A 250 16.77 -5.76 20.68
CA GLY A 250 17.43 -5.03 19.62
C GLY A 250 17.36 -5.81 18.31
N THR A 251 17.05 -5.13 17.21
CA THR A 251 16.96 -5.70 15.88
C THR A 251 17.78 -4.90 14.89
N TYR A 252 18.50 -5.59 14.03
CA TYR A 252 19.13 -5.06 12.84
C TYR A 252 18.57 -5.80 11.61
N ASN A 253 18.11 -5.05 10.63
CA ASN A 253 17.64 -5.55 9.36
C ASN A 253 18.29 -4.75 8.23
N TYR A 254 18.87 -5.45 7.25
CA TYR A 254 19.41 -4.82 6.05
C TYR A 254 18.83 -5.51 4.82
N THR A 255 18.28 -4.69 3.92
CA THR A 255 17.75 -5.13 2.64
C THR A 255 18.52 -4.42 1.53
N GLU A 256 19.27 -5.20 0.77
CA GLU A 256 19.95 -4.73 -0.43
C GLU A 256 18.97 -4.67 -1.61
N GLY A 257 19.12 -3.72 -2.50
CA GLY A 257 18.36 -3.67 -3.76
C GLY A 257 19.03 -4.44 -4.89
N ASN A 258 18.29 -4.65 -5.98
CA ASN A 258 18.79 -5.35 -7.16
C ASN A 258 19.60 -4.43 -8.11
N PHE A 259 19.89 -3.21 -7.69
CA PHE A 259 20.80 -2.30 -8.37
C PHE A 259 21.95 -1.89 -7.44
N PRO A 260 23.12 -1.57 -7.99
CA PRO A 260 24.24 -1.06 -7.20
C PRO A 260 23.84 0.17 -6.36
N ASP A 261 24.41 0.31 -5.18
CA ASP A 261 24.18 1.43 -4.25
C ASP A 261 22.72 1.63 -3.79
N LEU A 262 21.85 0.64 -3.97
CA LEU A 262 20.49 0.64 -3.48
C LEU A 262 20.37 -0.23 -2.22
N GLY A 263 19.89 0.33 -1.11
CA GLY A 263 19.69 -0.45 0.11
C GLY A 263 18.97 0.29 1.21
N VAL A 264 18.41 -0.49 2.15
CA VAL A 264 17.72 -0.01 3.35
C VAL A 264 18.26 -0.73 4.57
N GLY A 265 18.84 0.02 5.49
CA GLY A 265 19.18 -0.45 6.83
C GLY A 265 18.12 -0.01 7.83
N LYS A 266 17.65 -0.93 8.67
CA LYS A 266 16.74 -0.63 9.79
C LYS A 266 17.34 -1.12 11.08
N PHE A 267 17.11 -0.35 12.12
CA PHE A 267 17.65 -0.63 13.44
C PHE A 267 16.64 -0.23 14.52
N SER A 268 16.35 -1.11 15.45
CA SER A 268 15.46 -0.80 16.56
C SER A 268 16.01 -1.31 17.90
N TYR A 269 15.75 -0.54 18.96
CA TYR A 269 15.94 -0.96 20.34
C TYR A 269 14.71 -0.69 21.14
N ARG A 270 14.40 -1.58 22.07
CA ARG A 270 13.31 -1.43 23.01
C ARG A 270 13.72 -1.88 24.39
N LEU A 271 13.44 -1.03 25.38
CA LEU A 271 13.61 -1.34 26.79
C LEU A 271 12.26 -1.19 27.48
N GLY A 272 11.82 -2.18 28.20
CA GLY A 272 10.58 -2.18 28.98
C GLY A 272 10.83 -2.57 30.42
N LEU A 273 10.20 -1.85 31.33
CA LEU A 273 10.21 -2.09 32.77
C LEU A 273 8.77 -2.00 33.29
N ASP A 274 8.32 -3.05 33.98
CA ASP A 274 7.07 -3.07 34.73
C ASP A 274 7.38 -3.37 36.19
N ALA A 275 6.95 -2.50 37.11
CA ALA A 275 7.25 -2.61 38.53
C ALA A 275 6.03 -2.33 39.41
N ASP A 276 5.72 -3.26 40.32
CA ASP A 276 4.74 -3.08 41.37
C ASP A 276 5.43 -2.45 42.59
N ILE A 277 5.32 -1.11 42.72
CA ILE A 277 5.96 -0.30 43.78
C ILE A 277 5.35 -0.70 45.14
N THR A 278 4.04 -0.79 45.16
CA THR A 278 3.25 -1.33 46.27
C THR A 278 2.25 -2.35 45.75
N ASN A 279 1.42 -2.91 46.62
CA ASN A 279 0.34 -3.80 46.17
C ASN A 279 -0.72 -3.06 45.33
N ASP A 280 -0.82 -1.74 45.49
CA ASP A 280 -1.83 -0.92 44.84
C ASP A 280 -1.26 0.01 43.76
N LEU A 281 0.06 0.26 43.76
CA LEU A 281 0.72 1.19 42.87
C LEU A 281 1.71 0.48 41.96
N SER A 282 1.48 0.58 40.66
CA SER A 282 2.38 0.03 39.60
C SER A 282 2.87 1.13 38.67
N ILE A 283 4.07 0.97 38.17
CA ILE A 283 4.67 1.79 37.13
C ILE A 283 5.12 0.93 35.95
N SER A 284 4.86 1.39 34.76
CA SER A 284 5.39 0.79 33.52
C SER A 284 6.13 1.87 32.74
N ALA A 285 7.30 1.54 32.23
CA ALA A 285 8.09 2.41 31.39
C ALA A 285 8.56 1.64 30.14
N THR A 286 8.49 2.27 28.98
CA THR A 286 9.05 1.74 27.74
C THR A 286 9.81 2.85 27.02
N ILE A 287 11.04 2.56 26.62
CA ILE A 287 11.85 3.42 25.74
C ILE A 287 12.09 2.63 24.45
N ALA A 288 11.80 3.24 23.32
CA ALA A 288 12.10 2.68 22.00
C ALA A 288 12.89 3.68 21.16
N LEU A 289 13.92 3.18 20.51
CA LEU A 289 14.75 3.91 19.55
C LEU A 289 14.67 3.19 18.22
N ASP A 290 14.39 3.89 17.15
CA ASP A 290 14.34 3.36 15.81
C ASP A 290 15.15 4.22 14.83
N SER A 291 15.72 3.58 13.82
CA SER A 291 16.43 4.24 12.74
C SER A 291 16.24 3.50 11.42
N ARG A 292 16.08 4.27 10.36
CA ARG A 292 16.05 3.79 8.98
C ARG A 292 17.04 4.60 8.16
N ASP A 293 17.95 3.92 7.47
CA ASP A 293 18.88 4.53 6.50
C ASP A 293 18.58 3.96 5.13
N TYR A 294 18.13 4.82 4.22
CA TYR A 294 17.82 4.48 2.84
C TYR A 294 18.76 5.21 1.91
N LYS A 295 19.54 4.46 1.14
CA LYS A 295 20.45 4.99 0.12
C LYS A 295 20.08 4.42 -1.24
N ARG A 296 20.10 5.27 -2.27
CA ARG A 296 19.87 4.87 -3.65
C ARG A 296 20.67 5.72 -4.64
N PRO A 297 20.98 5.21 -5.84
CA PRO A 297 21.47 6.04 -6.92
C PRO A 297 20.44 7.13 -7.24
N TYR A 298 20.94 8.31 -7.61
CA TYR A 298 20.08 9.42 -7.96
C TYR A 298 20.13 9.69 -9.45
N ILE A 299 18.95 9.72 -10.08
CA ILE A 299 18.75 9.99 -11.49
C ILE A 299 18.22 11.41 -11.63
N SER A 300 18.84 12.25 -12.43
CA SER A 300 18.29 13.53 -12.81
C SER A 300 17.90 13.54 -14.29
N GLY A 301 16.87 14.32 -14.62
CA GLY A 301 16.46 14.54 -16.01
C GLY A 301 15.50 13.51 -16.60
N VAL A 302 15.07 12.51 -15.84
CA VAL A 302 14.12 11.49 -16.29
C VAL A 302 13.00 11.33 -15.27
N GLY A 303 11.76 11.56 -15.70
CA GLY A 303 10.55 11.31 -14.91
C GLY A 303 10.56 11.95 -13.52
N SER A 304 10.08 11.19 -12.54
CA SER A 304 9.99 11.61 -11.13
C SER A 304 11.24 11.31 -10.30
N ASN A 305 12.35 10.90 -10.92
CA ASN A 305 13.59 10.49 -10.26
C ASN A 305 13.41 9.32 -9.28
N THR A 306 12.62 8.34 -9.66
CA THR A 306 12.35 7.15 -8.86
C THR A 306 13.17 5.95 -9.32
N MET A 307 13.21 4.88 -8.53
CA MET A 307 13.83 3.62 -8.95
C MET A 307 13.03 2.94 -10.07
N GLU A 308 11.74 3.23 -10.16
CA GLU A 308 10.88 2.81 -11.27
C GLU A 308 11.31 3.46 -12.57
N ASP A 309 11.62 4.76 -12.55
CA ASP A 309 12.11 5.46 -13.74
C ASP A 309 13.45 4.86 -14.23
N LEU A 310 14.34 4.50 -13.30
CA LEU A 310 15.59 3.83 -13.64
C LEU A 310 15.33 2.45 -14.26
N PHE A 311 14.50 1.64 -13.62
CA PHE A 311 14.12 0.31 -14.13
C PHE A 311 13.50 0.44 -15.52
N GLN A 312 12.57 1.38 -15.71
CA GLN A 312 11.96 1.66 -17.00
C GLN A 312 12.99 1.99 -18.06
N GLN A 313 13.92 2.88 -17.79
CA GLN A 313 14.97 3.28 -18.75
C GLN A 313 15.86 2.11 -19.15
N LEU A 314 16.26 1.29 -18.19
CA LEU A 314 17.10 0.11 -18.44
C LEU A 314 16.35 -0.95 -19.25
N LEU A 315 15.06 -1.20 -18.92
CA LEU A 315 14.23 -2.17 -19.59
C LEU A 315 13.87 -1.76 -21.02
N GLN A 316 13.55 -0.48 -21.23
CA GLN A 316 13.07 0.04 -22.53
C GLN A 316 14.20 0.51 -23.45
N ALA A 317 15.44 0.41 -23.04
CA ALA A 317 16.58 0.75 -23.90
C ALA A 317 16.54 -0.06 -25.21
N PRO A 318 16.70 0.59 -26.39
CA PRO A 318 16.81 -0.12 -27.66
C PRO A 318 17.98 -1.10 -27.65
N LYS A 319 17.74 -2.37 -27.97
CA LYS A 319 18.76 -3.42 -27.89
C LYS A 319 19.86 -3.33 -28.96
N TRP A 320 19.79 -2.42 -29.90
CA TRP A 320 20.88 -2.14 -30.85
C TRP A 320 21.96 -1.19 -30.29
N THR A 321 21.70 -0.50 -29.16
CA THR A 321 22.63 0.45 -28.56
C THR A 321 23.41 -0.22 -27.43
N PRO A 322 24.75 -0.39 -27.53
CA PRO A 322 25.57 -0.85 -26.41
C PRO A 322 25.68 0.22 -25.35
N ALA A 323 25.84 -0.17 -24.09
CA ALA A 323 26.09 0.77 -22.99
C ALA A 323 27.48 1.37 -23.03
N TYR A 324 28.48 0.59 -23.52
CA TYR A 324 29.85 0.98 -23.66
C TYR A 324 30.38 0.55 -25.02
N ILE A 325 31.28 1.32 -25.60
CA ILE A 325 32.14 0.94 -26.72
C ILE A 325 33.60 1.10 -26.25
N GLY A 326 34.30 -0.03 -26.09
CA GLY A 326 35.55 -0.07 -25.34
C GLY A 326 35.34 0.34 -23.89
N GLU A 327 36.07 1.31 -23.40
CA GLU A 327 35.93 1.88 -22.04
C GLU A 327 35.02 3.14 -21.96
N TYR A 328 34.44 3.55 -23.08
CA TYR A 328 33.72 4.81 -23.20
C TYR A 328 32.21 4.58 -23.06
N PRO A 329 31.53 5.21 -22.07
CA PRO A 329 30.07 5.12 -21.91
C PRO A 329 29.35 5.86 -23.06
N VAL A 330 28.45 5.14 -23.71
CA VAL A 330 27.73 5.64 -24.88
C VAL A 330 26.63 6.60 -24.49
N ALA A 331 26.56 7.75 -25.12
CA ALA A 331 25.38 8.61 -25.09
C ALA A 331 24.29 7.99 -25.97
N ASN A 332 23.15 7.59 -25.40
CA ASN A 332 21.99 7.19 -26.20
C ASN A 332 21.33 8.41 -26.86
N ASN A 333 20.30 8.17 -27.66
CA ASN A 333 19.53 9.23 -28.35
C ASN A 333 18.91 10.28 -27.41
N LEU A 334 18.80 9.99 -26.10
CA LEU A 334 18.33 10.91 -25.06
C LEU A 334 19.50 11.62 -24.35
N SER A 335 20.73 11.45 -24.80
CA SER A 335 21.94 11.97 -24.15
C SER A 335 22.06 11.50 -22.70
N PHE A 336 21.71 10.24 -22.44
CA PHE A 336 21.66 9.65 -21.11
C PHE A 336 22.14 8.20 -21.18
N ASN A 337 22.89 7.74 -20.18
CA ASN A 337 23.26 6.34 -19.99
C ASN A 337 22.99 5.93 -18.54
N PRO A 338 21.88 5.19 -18.29
CA PRO A 338 21.51 4.80 -16.93
C PRO A 338 22.50 3.83 -16.28
N LEU A 339 23.29 3.04 -17.04
CA LEU A 339 24.31 2.16 -16.48
C LEU A 339 25.50 2.97 -15.94
N TYR A 340 25.94 3.98 -16.67
CA TYR A 340 27.05 4.83 -16.23
C TYR A 340 26.68 5.65 -14.96
N LEU A 341 25.40 5.82 -14.67
CA LEU A 341 24.94 6.48 -13.46
C LEU A 341 25.49 5.83 -12.18
N PHE A 342 25.60 4.49 -12.15
CA PHE A 342 26.16 3.78 -10.99
C PHE A 342 27.65 4.11 -10.73
N GLU A 343 28.37 4.56 -11.75
CA GLU A 343 29.78 4.95 -11.64
C GLU A 343 29.95 6.42 -11.21
N THR A 344 28.92 7.26 -11.42
CA THR A 344 29.01 8.71 -11.16
C THR A 344 29.06 9.07 -9.68
N LYS A 345 28.74 8.14 -8.77
CA LYS A 345 28.62 8.36 -7.33
C LYS A 345 27.56 9.41 -6.96
N SER A 346 26.63 9.71 -7.86
CA SER A 346 25.47 10.54 -7.57
C SER A 346 24.43 9.74 -6.80
N TYR A 347 23.97 10.23 -5.64
CA TYR A 347 23.10 9.45 -4.77
C TYR A 347 22.06 10.32 -4.05
N ARG A 348 21.02 9.67 -3.55
CA ARG A 348 20.11 10.18 -2.53
C ARG A 348 20.20 9.29 -1.30
N GLN A 349 20.33 9.90 -0.14
CA GLN A 349 20.26 9.23 1.16
C GLN A 349 19.20 9.89 2.04
N THR A 350 18.43 9.09 2.73
CA THR A 350 17.47 9.55 3.74
C THR A 350 17.67 8.74 5.01
N VAL A 351 17.90 9.44 6.12
CA VAL A 351 18.07 8.83 7.43
C VAL A 351 16.95 9.33 8.35
N ASP A 352 16.07 8.43 8.77
CA ASP A 352 14.99 8.71 9.70
C ASP A 352 15.34 8.09 11.06
N LYS A 353 15.15 8.84 12.13
CA LYS A 353 15.38 8.39 13.53
C LYS A 353 14.19 8.76 14.40
N GLY A 354 13.80 7.84 15.25
CA GLY A 354 12.69 8.03 16.19
C GLY A 354 13.08 7.65 17.61
N ASN A 355 12.61 8.44 18.57
CA ASN A 355 12.72 8.18 20.01
C ASN A 355 11.31 8.17 20.59
N THR A 356 10.95 7.14 21.31
CA THR A 356 9.64 7.04 21.96
C THR A 356 9.82 6.72 23.45
N LEU A 357 9.16 7.50 24.29
CA LEU A 357 9.05 7.26 25.73
C LEU A 357 7.59 7.06 26.10
N ASN A 358 7.27 5.89 26.70
CA ASN A 358 5.96 5.61 27.28
C ASN A 358 6.12 5.43 28.78
N LEU A 359 5.32 6.16 29.54
CA LEU A 359 5.25 6.05 30.99
C LEU A 359 3.81 5.82 31.40
N ARG A 360 3.55 4.84 32.24
CA ARG A 360 2.24 4.58 32.84
C ARG A 360 2.38 4.43 34.35
N LEU A 361 1.57 5.16 35.08
CA LEU A 361 1.37 5.02 36.52
C LEU A 361 -0.08 4.54 36.74
N ALA A 362 -0.26 3.44 37.46
CA ALA A 362 -1.60 2.93 37.76
C ALA A 362 -1.73 2.69 39.27
N TYR A 363 -2.84 3.17 39.84
CA TYR A 363 -3.13 3.08 41.26
C TYR A 363 -4.50 2.44 41.47
N GLN A 364 -4.53 1.31 42.15
CA GLN A 364 -5.75 0.65 42.60
C GLN A 364 -6.28 1.40 43.81
N ILE A 365 -7.48 1.98 43.72
CA ILE A 365 -8.04 2.83 44.76
C ILE A 365 -8.50 1.95 45.92
N PRO A 366 -7.86 2.06 47.13
CA PRO A 366 -8.26 1.29 48.29
C PRO A 366 -9.72 1.59 48.67
N GLY A 367 -10.46 0.56 49.10
CA GLY A 367 -11.85 0.71 49.54
C GLY A 367 -12.89 0.59 48.42
N ILE A 368 -12.55 0.75 47.14
CA ILE A 368 -13.43 0.53 46.01
C ILE A 368 -12.87 -0.60 45.15
N LYS A 369 -13.30 -1.83 45.43
CA LYS A 369 -12.81 -3.01 44.73
C LYS A 369 -13.06 -2.92 43.22
N GLY A 370 -11.98 -3.04 42.45
CA GLY A 370 -12.02 -3.01 41.00
C GLY A 370 -11.88 -1.62 40.37
N LEU A 371 -11.66 -0.56 41.14
CA LEU A 371 -11.42 0.79 40.64
C LEU A 371 -9.91 1.09 40.58
N THR A 372 -9.43 1.45 39.39
CA THR A 372 -8.06 1.83 39.12
C THR A 372 -7.99 3.19 38.47
N ALA A 373 -7.22 4.10 39.01
CA ALA A 373 -6.84 5.35 38.36
C ALA A 373 -5.50 5.16 37.66
N ALA A 374 -5.37 5.65 36.41
CA ALA A 374 -4.10 5.58 35.72
C ALA A 374 -3.80 6.89 34.96
N ALA A 375 -2.52 7.25 34.94
CA ALA A 375 -1.96 8.31 34.12
C ALA A 375 -0.97 7.69 33.15
N THR A 376 -1.13 7.96 31.87
CA THR A 376 -0.23 7.46 30.83
C THR A 376 0.28 8.63 30.01
N TYR A 377 1.59 8.73 29.86
CA TYR A 377 2.25 9.76 29.09
C TYR A 377 3.11 9.12 28.00
N ASN A 378 2.94 9.59 26.80
CA ASN A 378 3.78 9.24 25.65
C ASN A 378 4.43 10.49 25.10
N ARG A 379 5.70 10.37 24.72
CA ARG A 379 6.41 11.38 23.94
C ARG A 379 7.20 10.71 22.85
N ARG A 380 6.98 11.17 21.61
CA ARG A 380 7.73 10.73 20.45
C ARG A 380 8.42 11.92 19.81
N GLU A 381 9.70 11.75 19.51
CA GLU A 381 10.50 12.66 18.70
C GLU A 381 10.97 11.92 17.45
N SER A 382 10.89 12.57 16.30
CA SER A 382 11.37 12.02 15.04
C SER A 382 12.22 13.05 14.32
N HIS A 383 13.31 12.58 13.72
CA HIS A 383 14.27 13.40 12.99
C HIS A 383 14.56 12.75 11.66
N GLY A 384 14.35 13.48 10.57
CA GLY A 384 14.69 13.08 9.24
C GLY A 384 15.85 13.92 8.68
N TYR A 385 16.84 13.26 8.10
CA TYR A 385 17.90 13.90 7.36
C TYR A 385 17.90 13.37 5.92
N GLY A 386 17.82 14.25 4.95
CA GLY A 386 17.90 13.93 3.54
C GLY A 386 19.11 14.59 2.87
N LYS A 387 19.82 13.84 2.02
CA LYS A 387 20.92 14.36 1.23
C LYS A 387 20.83 13.88 -0.21
N ASP A 388 20.80 14.82 -1.15
CA ASP A 388 20.98 14.58 -2.59
C ASP A 388 22.34 15.11 -2.99
N TYR A 389 23.16 14.30 -3.61
CA TYR A 389 24.44 14.67 -4.18
C TYR A 389 24.49 14.31 -5.64
N LEU A 390 24.51 15.31 -6.52
CA LEU A 390 24.51 15.15 -7.96
C LEU A 390 25.67 15.91 -8.59
N ILE A 391 26.45 15.19 -9.35
CA ILE A 391 27.63 15.73 -10.05
C ILE A 391 27.50 15.54 -11.57
N PRO A 392 28.06 16.44 -12.37
CA PRO A 392 28.14 16.27 -13.81
C PRO A 392 28.99 15.06 -14.20
N TYR A 393 28.67 14.51 -15.36
CA TYR A 393 29.43 13.41 -15.94
C TYR A 393 29.48 13.52 -17.46
N THR A 394 30.40 12.77 -18.11
CA THR A 394 30.62 12.84 -19.55
C THR A 394 30.26 11.51 -20.20
N LEU A 395 29.51 11.58 -21.29
CA LEU A 395 29.21 10.48 -22.19
C LEU A 395 29.83 10.73 -23.55
N TYR A 396 29.88 9.70 -24.39
CA TYR A 396 30.48 9.75 -25.70
C TYR A 396 29.45 9.41 -26.77
N GLU A 397 29.27 10.28 -27.73
CA GLU A 397 28.50 10.04 -28.94
C GLU A 397 29.42 9.47 -29.99
N PHE A 398 29.05 8.34 -30.60
CA PHE A 398 29.81 7.66 -31.62
C PHE A 398 29.24 7.91 -33.01
N LYS A 399 30.09 7.87 -34.03
CA LYS A 399 29.64 7.85 -35.42
C LYS A 399 28.93 6.54 -35.74
N LEU A 400 28.00 6.59 -36.68
CA LEU A 400 27.36 5.41 -37.22
C LEU A 400 28.37 4.51 -37.93
N LEU A 401 28.11 3.21 -37.96
CA LEU A 401 29.00 2.20 -38.57
C LEU A 401 29.24 2.46 -40.07
N GLY A 402 28.33 3.10 -40.74
CA GLY A 402 28.40 3.47 -42.16
C GLY A 402 27.23 4.36 -42.60
N THR A 403 27.24 4.76 -43.86
CA THR A 403 26.25 5.67 -44.45
C THR A 403 24.84 5.06 -44.56
N ASP A 404 24.75 3.73 -44.60
CA ASP A 404 23.50 3.00 -44.71
C ASP A 404 22.89 2.62 -43.36
N TYR A 405 23.55 3.03 -42.26
CA TYR A 405 23.16 2.74 -40.89
C TYR A 405 22.58 3.98 -40.20
N LYS A 406 21.54 3.79 -39.41
CA LYS A 406 20.87 4.86 -38.63
C LYS A 406 21.01 4.69 -37.10
N TYR A 407 21.27 3.47 -36.64
CA TYR A 407 21.27 3.15 -35.22
C TYR A 407 22.51 2.37 -34.78
N ILE A 408 23.13 1.60 -35.67
CA ILE A 408 24.33 0.82 -35.32
C ILE A 408 25.54 1.75 -35.32
N LEU A 409 26.19 1.80 -34.16
CA LEU A 409 27.35 2.64 -33.90
C LEU A 409 28.68 1.94 -34.37
N GLY A 410 29.60 2.74 -34.87
CA GLY A 410 30.98 2.35 -35.08
C GLY A 410 31.84 2.71 -33.87
N ASP A 411 33.18 2.57 -34.03
CA ASP A 411 34.14 2.76 -32.91
C ASP A 411 34.68 4.20 -32.81
N GLU A 412 34.39 5.06 -33.80
CA GLU A 412 34.92 6.42 -33.87
C GLU A 412 34.02 7.39 -33.05
N ILE A 413 34.65 8.08 -32.09
CA ILE A 413 33.97 9.08 -31.28
C ILE A 413 33.62 10.30 -32.14
N ASN A 414 32.33 10.69 -32.15
CA ASN A 414 31.85 11.87 -32.82
C ASN A 414 32.03 13.14 -31.96
N LYS A 415 31.54 13.08 -30.70
CA LYS A 415 31.70 14.17 -29.74
C LYS A 415 31.57 13.70 -28.29
N LEU A 416 32.02 14.55 -27.38
CA LEU A 416 31.74 14.41 -25.95
C LEU A 416 30.48 15.15 -25.58
N VAL A 417 29.67 14.53 -24.72
CA VAL A 417 28.40 15.08 -24.21
C VAL A 417 28.49 15.19 -22.70
N THR A 418 28.61 16.40 -22.19
CA THR A 418 28.61 16.62 -20.73
C THR A 418 27.18 16.75 -20.25
N ILE A 419 26.79 15.82 -19.36
CA ILE A 419 25.50 15.82 -18.70
C ILE A 419 25.63 16.57 -17.38
N GLN A 420 24.90 17.66 -17.23
CA GLN A 420 24.98 18.52 -16.03
C GLN A 420 24.39 17.86 -14.77
N ASN A 421 23.51 16.87 -14.92
CA ASN A 421 22.93 16.10 -13.83
C ASN A 421 22.41 16.98 -12.68
N ASN A 422 21.80 18.12 -12.99
CA ASN A 422 21.40 19.20 -12.06
C ASN A 422 22.53 19.75 -11.17
N ASN A 423 23.72 19.20 -11.19
CA ASN A 423 24.94 19.66 -10.52
C ASN A 423 24.66 20.39 -9.19
N ARG A 424 24.21 19.63 -8.18
CA ARG A 424 23.77 20.19 -6.89
C ARG A 424 24.00 19.28 -5.71
N ILE A 425 24.10 19.90 -4.55
CA ILE A 425 23.88 19.27 -3.26
C ILE A 425 22.60 19.86 -2.63
N ASN A 426 21.72 18.99 -2.15
CA ASN A 426 20.54 19.39 -1.38
C ASN A 426 20.55 18.64 -0.05
N GLU A 427 20.55 19.36 1.03
CA GLU A 427 20.46 18.80 2.38
C GLU A 427 19.19 19.31 3.03
N SER A 428 18.42 18.38 3.58
CA SER A 428 17.17 18.69 4.27
C SER A 428 17.17 18.08 5.66
N TYR A 429 16.56 18.78 6.57
CA TYR A 429 16.30 18.30 7.91
C TYR A 429 14.84 18.52 8.27
N SER A 430 14.23 17.50 8.86
CA SER A 430 12.89 17.59 9.45
C SER A 430 12.92 17.08 10.89
N GLY A 431 12.22 17.78 11.75
CA GLY A 431 12.03 17.38 13.13
C GLY A 431 10.54 17.40 13.47
N SER A 432 10.08 16.42 14.21
CA SER A 432 8.73 16.43 14.79
C SER A 432 8.75 15.95 16.22
N GLN A 433 7.87 16.51 17.01
CA GLN A 433 7.66 16.14 18.40
C GLN A 433 6.17 16.02 18.65
N ASN A 434 5.76 14.88 19.18
CA ASN A 434 4.38 14.63 19.57
C ASN A 434 4.35 14.17 21.01
N TYR A 435 3.38 14.63 21.79
CA TYR A 435 3.07 14.02 23.08
C TYR A 435 1.58 13.68 23.18
N GLN A 436 1.28 12.72 24.04
CA GLN A 436 -0.08 12.36 24.41
C GLN A 436 -0.14 12.06 25.91
N LEU A 437 -1.11 12.65 26.60
CA LEU A 437 -1.42 12.41 28.00
C LEU A 437 -2.83 11.84 28.12
N ASN A 438 -2.95 10.67 28.76
CA ASN A 438 -4.22 10.03 29.04
C ASN A 438 -4.38 9.88 30.56
N LEU A 439 -5.47 10.42 31.10
CA LEU A 439 -5.88 10.25 32.50
C LEU A 439 -7.13 9.39 32.52
N SER A 440 -7.08 8.21 33.13
CA SER A 440 -8.16 7.23 33.09
C SER A 440 -8.60 6.74 34.45
N LEU A 441 -9.90 6.49 34.59
CA LEU A 441 -10.54 5.75 35.67
C LEU A 441 -11.13 4.47 35.07
N ASN A 442 -10.67 3.34 35.55
CA ASN A 442 -11.10 2.01 35.07
C ASN A 442 -11.79 1.29 36.23
N TYR A 443 -13.00 0.82 36.00
CA TYR A 443 -13.77 0.04 36.98
C TYR A 443 -14.12 -1.31 36.37
N SER A 444 -13.75 -2.40 37.04
CA SER A 444 -14.10 -3.76 36.60
C SER A 444 -14.50 -4.61 37.79
N ARG A 445 -15.69 -5.21 37.73
CA ARG A 445 -16.22 -6.02 38.79
C ARG A 445 -17.20 -7.09 38.29
N GLU A 446 -17.06 -8.28 38.86
CA GLU A 446 -18.03 -9.38 38.73
C GLU A 446 -18.87 -9.51 40.00
N PHE A 447 -20.17 -9.65 39.83
CA PHE A 447 -21.13 -9.85 40.97
C PHE A 447 -22.28 -10.73 40.52
N GLY A 448 -22.30 -11.97 41.04
CA GLY A 448 -23.26 -12.98 40.62
C GLY A 448 -23.11 -13.28 39.11
N ASN A 449 -24.23 -13.18 38.41
CA ASN A 449 -24.27 -13.38 36.94
C ASN A 449 -23.96 -12.10 36.15
N HIS A 450 -23.51 -11.04 36.77
CA HIS A 450 -23.23 -9.76 36.15
C HIS A 450 -21.74 -9.50 36.12
N SER A 451 -21.19 -9.16 34.96
CA SER A 451 -19.84 -8.64 34.76
C SER A 451 -19.95 -7.22 34.20
N LEU A 452 -19.36 -6.26 34.90
CA LEU A 452 -19.36 -4.86 34.53
C LEU A 452 -17.92 -4.36 34.38
N SER A 453 -17.60 -3.77 33.25
CA SER A 453 -16.33 -3.07 33.04
C SER A 453 -16.61 -1.72 32.39
N SER A 454 -16.07 -0.66 32.95
CA SER A 454 -16.20 0.69 32.39
C SER A 454 -14.90 1.46 32.52
N PHE A 455 -14.68 2.38 31.61
CA PHE A 455 -13.62 3.36 31.75
C PHE A 455 -14.09 4.77 31.34
N LEU A 456 -13.51 5.76 32.01
CA LEU A 456 -13.59 7.15 31.65
C LEU A 456 -12.16 7.64 31.45
N THR A 457 -11.86 8.18 30.28
CA THR A 457 -10.52 8.67 29.95
C THR A 457 -10.59 10.10 29.43
N TYR A 458 -9.79 10.99 29.97
CA TYR A 458 -9.43 12.28 29.37
C TYR A 458 -8.14 12.10 28.55
N GLU A 459 -8.13 12.65 27.35
CA GLU A 459 -7.00 12.60 26.42
C GLU A 459 -6.60 14.01 25.98
N GLN A 460 -5.31 14.23 25.88
CA GLN A 460 -4.73 15.43 25.28
C GLN A 460 -3.52 15.05 24.46
N SER A 461 -3.44 15.55 23.24
CA SER A 461 -2.29 15.38 22.37
C SER A 461 -1.92 16.69 21.68
N GLU A 462 -0.63 16.88 21.46
CA GLU A 462 -0.09 18.00 20.70
C GLU A 462 1.07 17.50 19.84
N GLY A 463 1.09 17.97 18.60
CA GLY A 463 2.14 17.68 17.65
C GLY A 463 2.71 18.97 17.07
N SER A 464 4.03 19.06 17.00
CA SER A 464 4.76 20.10 16.30
C SER A 464 5.75 19.48 15.33
N GLY A 465 5.92 20.12 14.17
CA GLY A 465 6.88 19.70 13.17
C GLY A 465 7.52 20.91 12.52
N TYR A 466 8.78 20.81 12.22
CA TYR A 466 9.51 21.83 11.47
C TYR A 466 10.45 21.16 10.46
N GLY A 467 10.69 21.85 9.36
CA GLY A 467 11.59 21.39 8.33
C GLY A 467 12.36 22.55 7.74
N PHE A 468 13.58 22.29 7.32
CA PHE A 468 14.34 23.22 6.50
C PHE A 468 15.21 22.47 5.50
N TYR A 469 15.58 23.15 4.43
CA TYR A 469 16.52 22.64 3.45
C TYR A 469 17.53 23.71 3.04
N ALA A 470 18.71 23.24 2.68
CA ALA A 470 19.75 24.02 2.02
C ALA A 470 20.11 23.33 0.71
N ARG A 471 19.98 24.04 -0.39
CA ARG A 471 20.36 23.61 -1.73
C ARG A 471 21.48 24.50 -2.22
N ALA A 472 22.55 23.90 -2.75
CA ALA A 472 23.60 24.62 -3.45
C ALA A 472 23.85 23.97 -4.82
N GLU A 473 24.03 24.81 -5.83
CA GLU A 473 24.14 24.42 -7.24
C GLU A 473 25.47 24.94 -7.82
N ASN A 474 25.91 24.33 -8.94
CA ASN A 474 27.14 24.63 -9.63
C ASN A 474 28.39 24.34 -8.79
N ILE A 475 28.80 23.06 -8.81
CA ILE A 475 29.98 22.58 -8.06
C ILE A 475 31.24 23.26 -8.54
N GLU A 476 32.08 23.75 -7.60
CA GLU A 476 33.39 24.31 -7.86
C GLU A 476 34.50 23.29 -7.57
N THR A 477 34.32 22.44 -6.56
CA THR A 477 35.32 21.49 -6.10
C THR A 477 34.73 20.09 -6.02
N TYR A 478 35.13 19.21 -6.91
CA TYR A 478 34.71 17.83 -6.92
C TYR A 478 35.27 17.03 -5.74
N GLY A 479 34.46 16.11 -5.22
CA GLY A 479 34.80 15.24 -4.10
C GLY A 479 34.56 15.84 -2.73
N LEU A 480 34.15 17.12 -2.64
CA LEU A 480 33.68 17.74 -1.40
C LEU A 480 32.16 17.78 -1.37
N GLU A 481 31.57 16.96 -0.53
CA GLU A 481 30.13 16.84 -0.38
C GLU A 481 29.59 17.82 0.69
N ILE A 482 29.88 19.08 0.52
CA ILE A 482 29.47 20.17 1.44
C ILE A 482 28.93 21.36 0.67
N GLN A 483 28.01 22.14 1.27
CA GLN A 483 27.37 23.31 0.65
C GLN A 483 28.34 24.34 0.11
N ASN A 484 29.51 24.49 0.75
CA ASN A 484 30.50 25.48 0.34
C ASN A 484 31.31 25.09 -0.89
N ALA A 485 31.19 23.85 -1.37
CA ALA A 485 31.79 23.43 -2.63
C ALA A 485 31.00 23.87 -3.88
N PHE A 486 29.89 24.61 -3.70
CA PHE A 486 28.93 25.03 -4.74
C PHE A 486 28.72 26.54 -4.68
N GLN A 487 28.38 27.15 -5.81
CA GLN A 487 28.26 28.60 -5.96
C GLN A 487 26.92 29.17 -5.45
N THR A 488 25.84 28.71 -6.03
CA THR A 488 24.50 29.27 -5.77
C THR A 488 23.82 28.54 -4.64
N LYS A 489 23.35 29.26 -3.63
CA LYS A 489 22.72 28.70 -2.44
C LYS A 489 21.28 29.16 -2.30
N THR A 490 20.39 28.23 -1.98
CA THR A 490 18.97 28.49 -1.72
C THR A 490 18.57 27.78 -0.44
N THR A 491 17.79 28.42 0.41
CA THR A 491 17.28 27.84 1.65
C THR A 491 15.78 28.04 1.75
N GLY A 492 15.09 27.17 2.49
CA GLY A 492 13.67 27.31 2.81
C GLY A 492 13.29 26.45 3.99
N GLY A 493 12.12 26.65 4.55
CA GLY A 493 11.62 25.86 5.66
C GLY A 493 10.16 26.13 5.97
N ASP A 494 9.55 25.25 6.75
CA ASP A 494 8.18 25.31 7.23
C ASP A 494 8.05 24.83 8.68
N MET A 495 6.96 25.22 9.33
CA MET A 495 6.59 24.79 10.67
C MET A 495 5.10 24.50 10.73
N ARG A 496 4.71 23.48 11.49
CA ARG A 496 3.31 23.06 11.69
C ARG A 496 3.08 22.70 13.14
N GLU A 497 1.89 23.03 13.64
CA GLU A 497 1.44 22.64 14.97
C GLU A 497 -0.03 22.20 14.90
N SER A 498 -0.39 21.23 15.71
CA SER A 498 -1.78 20.78 15.87
C SER A 498 -1.99 20.21 17.25
N GLY A 499 -3.22 20.22 17.74
CA GLY A 499 -3.58 19.65 19.02
C GLY A 499 -5.00 19.13 19.04
N ASP A 500 -5.20 18.04 19.77
CA ASP A 500 -6.48 17.38 19.97
C ASP A 500 -6.71 17.18 21.47
N MET A 501 -7.95 17.30 21.91
CA MET A 501 -8.39 16.94 23.26
C MET A 501 -9.67 16.13 23.17
N GLY A 502 -9.91 15.26 24.14
CA GLY A 502 -11.13 14.48 24.16
C GLY A 502 -11.41 13.82 25.49
N ALA A 503 -12.63 13.32 25.61
CA ALA A 503 -13.04 12.47 26.71
C ALA A 503 -13.81 11.26 26.16
N VAL A 504 -13.48 10.09 26.67
CA VAL A 504 -14.09 8.81 26.25
C VAL A 504 -14.69 8.13 27.46
N PHE A 505 -15.97 7.81 27.38
CA PHE A 505 -16.63 6.91 28.31
C PHE A 505 -17.01 5.63 27.58
N ARG A 506 -16.65 4.47 28.15
CA ARG A 506 -17.07 3.15 27.64
C ARG A 506 -17.62 2.31 28.76
N LEU A 507 -18.68 1.59 28.46
CA LEU A 507 -19.35 0.65 29.34
C LEU A 507 -19.45 -0.71 28.64
N ASN A 508 -18.94 -1.76 29.26
CA ASN A 508 -19.11 -3.15 28.86
C ASN A 508 -19.89 -3.86 29.97
N TYR A 509 -20.94 -4.57 29.58
CA TYR A 509 -21.77 -5.32 30.49
C TYR A 509 -22.09 -6.69 29.93
N SER A 510 -21.92 -7.72 30.74
CA SER A 510 -22.29 -9.09 30.43
C SER A 510 -23.27 -9.61 31.51
N PHE A 511 -24.34 -10.23 31.06
CA PHE A 511 -25.30 -10.93 31.92
C PHE A 511 -25.28 -12.42 31.64
N ALA A 512 -24.93 -13.21 32.66
CA ALA A 512 -24.90 -14.66 32.66
C ALA A 512 -23.96 -15.26 31.55
N ASP A 513 -22.98 -14.49 31.09
CA ASP A 513 -22.13 -14.80 29.94
C ASP A 513 -22.89 -15.10 28.64
N LYS A 514 -24.15 -14.66 28.55
CA LYS A 514 -25.04 -14.87 27.41
C LYS A 514 -25.35 -13.60 26.64
N TYR A 515 -25.73 -12.55 27.38
CA TYR A 515 -26.11 -11.27 26.80
C TYR A 515 -25.05 -10.23 27.05
N LEU A 516 -24.52 -9.70 25.98
CA LEU A 516 -23.40 -8.76 25.99
C LEU A 516 -23.89 -7.40 25.50
N PHE A 517 -23.49 -6.36 26.18
CA PHE A 517 -23.77 -4.98 25.81
C PHE A 517 -22.50 -4.15 25.93
N GLU A 518 -22.23 -3.31 24.92
CA GLU A 518 -21.17 -2.31 24.96
C GLU A 518 -21.72 -0.98 24.49
N SER A 519 -21.32 0.12 25.13
CA SER A 519 -21.60 1.48 24.69
C SER A 519 -20.36 2.34 24.86
N THR A 520 -20.07 3.17 23.88
CA THR A 520 -18.98 4.15 23.93
C THR A 520 -19.54 5.52 23.52
N VAL A 521 -19.17 6.55 24.26
CA VAL A 521 -19.42 7.96 23.90
C VAL A 521 -18.09 8.67 23.95
N ARG A 522 -17.71 9.30 22.84
CA ARG A 522 -16.52 10.13 22.73
C ARG A 522 -16.90 11.57 22.42
N TYR A 523 -16.34 12.49 23.20
CA TYR A 523 -16.25 13.91 22.88
C TYR A 523 -14.83 14.21 22.40
N GLU A 524 -14.70 14.97 21.35
CA GLU A 524 -13.40 15.34 20.77
C GLU A 524 -13.43 16.78 20.27
N THR A 525 -12.33 17.49 20.45
CA THR A 525 -12.10 18.81 19.90
C THR A 525 -10.70 18.90 19.26
N THR A 526 -10.59 19.55 18.12
CA THR A 526 -9.33 19.65 17.36
C THR A 526 -9.04 21.08 16.93
N THR A 527 -7.76 21.45 16.88
CA THR A 527 -7.30 22.75 16.38
C THR A 527 -7.30 22.85 14.86
N LEU A 528 -7.57 21.76 14.14
CA LEU A 528 -7.60 21.73 12.68
C LEU A 528 -8.74 22.56 12.09
N PHE A 529 -9.84 22.75 12.86
CA PHE A 529 -10.99 23.53 12.43
C PHE A 529 -11.00 24.93 13.06
N ALA A 530 -11.76 25.83 12.45
CA ALA A 530 -11.97 27.17 12.99
C ALA A 530 -12.66 27.14 14.37
N PRO A 531 -12.45 28.12 15.24
CA PRO A 531 -13.20 28.25 16.47
C PRO A 531 -14.72 28.23 16.23
N GLY A 532 -15.44 27.35 16.94
CA GLY A 532 -16.87 27.12 16.77
C GLY A 532 -17.24 25.86 15.98
N GLU A 533 -16.30 25.30 15.19
CA GLU A 533 -16.47 24.07 14.39
C GLU A 533 -15.64 22.89 14.90
N ARG A 534 -14.94 23.06 16.01
CA ARG A 534 -13.92 22.13 16.54
C ARG A 534 -14.49 20.90 17.22
N ASP A 535 -15.70 21.00 17.76
CA ASP A 535 -16.25 20.01 18.67
C ASP A 535 -17.04 18.91 17.94
N GLY A 536 -16.88 17.66 18.38
CA GLY A 536 -17.61 16.51 17.87
C GLY A 536 -17.99 15.53 18.98
N ILE A 537 -19.18 14.91 18.87
CA ILE A 537 -19.67 13.85 19.76
C ILE A 537 -19.96 12.61 18.92
N PHE A 538 -19.36 11.49 19.31
CA PHE A 538 -19.39 10.24 18.57
C PHE A 538 -19.85 9.07 19.45
N PRO A 539 -21.16 8.77 19.47
CA PRO A 539 -21.72 7.63 20.21
C PRO A 539 -21.64 6.34 19.42
N SER A 540 -21.43 5.21 20.11
CA SER A 540 -21.57 3.87 19.55
C SER A 540 -22.18 2.90 20.57
N ALA A 541 -22.84 1.85 20.07
CA ALA A 541 -23.38 0.77 20.88
C ALA A 541 -23.28 -0.57 20.14
N SER A 542 -23.08 -1.64 20.92
CA SER A 542 -23.00 -3.00 20.41
C SER A 542 -23.77 -3.97 21.31
N LEU A 543 -24.39 -4.96 20.68
CA LEU A 543 -25.12 -6.03 21.33
C LEU A 543 -24.59 -7.39 20.92
N GLY A 544 -24.59 -8.34 21.83
CA GLY A 544 -24.18 -9.71 21.56
C GLY A 544 -25.05 -10.72 22.30
N TRP A 545 -25.28 -11.82 21.63
CA TRP A 545 -26.01 -12.95 22.19
C TRP A 545 -25.24 -14.24 21.92
N ILE A 546 -24.76 -14.88 22.99
CA ILE A 546 -24.14 -16.20 22.92
C ILE A 546 -25.28 -17.23 23.00
N VAL A 547 -25.76 -17.62 21.83
CA VAL A 547 -26.95 -18.47 21.67
C VAL A 547 -26.71 -19.87 22.23
N THR A 548 -25.51 -20.38 22.14
CA THR A 548 -25.14 -21.72 22.68
C THR A 548 -25.19 -21.80 24.19
N GLU A 549 -25.22 -20.70 24.91
CA GLU A 549 -25.44 -20.71 26.37
C GLU A 549 -26.92 -20.88 26.77
N GLU A 550 -27.85 -20.85 25.82
CA GLU A 550 -29.24 -21.10 26.05
C GLU A 550 -29.56 -22.60 26.18
N ASN A 551 -30.48 -22.93 27.10
CA ASN A 551 -30.85 -24.32 27.35
C ASN A 551 -31.41 -25.00 26.10
N PHE A 552 -32.22 -24.30 25.30
CA PHE A 552 -32.80 -24.85 24.09
C PHE A 552 -31.73 -25.23 23.03
N MET A 553 -30.60 -24.53 23.01
CA MET A 553 -29.50 -24.83 22.08
C MET A 553 -28.71 -26.06 22.55
N LYS A 554 -28.38 -26.10 23.84
CA LYS A 554 -27.68 -27.26 24.47
C LYS A 554 -28.45 -28.56 24.27
N GLU A 555 -29.78 -28.51 24.33
CA GLU A 555 -30.65 -29.68 24.20
C GLU A 555 -30.93 -30.08 22.73
N LYS A 556 -31.20 -29.09 21.86
CA LYS A 556 -31.68 -29.38 20.49
C LYS A 556 -30.56 -29.44 19.44
N LEU A 557 -29.48 -28.72 19.62
CA LEU A 557 -28.39 -28.59 18.63
C LEU A 557 -27.01 -28.79 19.25
N PRO A 558 -26.75 -29.91 19.91
CA PRO A 558 -25.49 -30.16 20.62
C PRO A 558 -24.25 -30.27 19.71
N PHE A 559 -24.44 -30.32 18.39
CA PHE A 559 -23.34 -30.36 17.41
C PHE A 559 -22.79 -28.97 17.11
N ILE A 560 -23.42 -27.89 17.60
CA ILE A 560 -22.92 -26.52 17.51
C ILE A 560 -22.18 -26.23 18.81
N ASP A 561 -20.85 -26.19 18.76
CA ASP A 561 -20.02 -25.95 19.93
C ASP A 561 -20.11 -24.48 20.42
N PHE A 562 -20.24 -23.56 19.46
CA PHE A 562 -20.36 -22.12 19.76
C PHE A 562 -21.13 -21.39 18.67
N LEU A 563 -22.08 -20.58 19.09
CA LEU A 563 -22.84 -19.64 18.24
C LEU A 563 -23.00 -18.33 18.99
N LYS A 564 -22.43 -17.27 18.42
CA LYS A 564 -22.62 -15.88 18.86
C LYS A 564 -23.13 -15.03 17.71
N ILE A 565 -24.18 -14.25 17.98
CA ILE A 565 -24.68 -13.22 17.07
C ILE A 565 -24.33 -11.88 17.70
N ARG A 566 -23.82 -10.96 16.90
CA ARG A 566 -23.41 -9.62 17.34
C ARG A 566 -23.87 -8.55 16.36
N TYR A 567 -24.24 -7.40 16.90
CA TYR A 567 -24.61 -6.23 16.13
C TYR A 567 -23.93 -5.01 16.73
N SER A 568 -23.30 -4.18 15.90
CA SER A 568 -22.72 -2.92 16.31
C SER A 568 -23.21 -1.78 15.43
N SER A 569 -23.41 -0.61 16.03
CA SER A 569 -23.76 0.63 15.34
C SER A 569 -23.10 1.82 16.02
N GLY A 570 -22.59 2.77 15.23
CA GLY A 570 -21.95 3.95 15.78
C GLY A 570 -21.72 5.05 14.77
N LEU A 571 -21.59 6.25 15.30
CA LEU A 571 -21.19 7.45 14.57
C LEU A 571 -19.72 7.73 14.86
N MET A 572 -18.95 7.99 13.82
CA MET A 572 -17.54 8.38 13.89
C MET A 572 -17.33 9.69 13.15
N GLY A 573 -16.42 10.52 13.64
CA GLY A 573 -15.94 11.69 12.94
C GLY A 573 -14.74 11.35 12.06
N TYR A 574 -14.41 12.23 11.14
CA TYR A 574 -13.15 12.20 10.40
C TYR A 574 -12.70 13.63 10.11
N SER A 575 -11.42 13.94 10.43
CA SER A 575 -10.83 15.26 10.22
C SER A 575 -9.66 15.12 9.24
N SER A 576 -9.85 15.50 7.98
CA SER A 576 -8.80 15.44 6.95
C SER A 576 -8.54 16.80 6.36
N VAL A 577 -8.06 17.72 7.20
CA VAL A 577 -7.65 19.06 6.80
C VAL A 577 -6.25 19.34 7.32
N SER A 578 -5.49 20.16 6.61
CA SER A 578 -4.20 20.63 7.10
C SER A 578 -4.36 21.70 8.18
N PRO A 579 -3.42 21.82 9.11
CA PRO A 579 -3.43 22.91 10.09
C PRO A 579 -3.52 24.28 9.41
N TYR A 580 -4.33 25.18 9.97
CA TYR A 580 -4.48 26.55 9.51
C TYR A 580 -5.11 26.73 8.11
N GLU A 581 -5.78 25.72 7.55
CA GLU A 581 -6.49 25.87 6.27
C GLU A 581 -7.63 26.91 6.33
N TYR A 582 -8.20 27.14 7.49
CA TYR A 582 -9.23 28.17 7.70
C TYR A 582 -8.68 29.62 7.74
N ASN A 583 -7.34 29.79 7.75
CA ASN A 583 -6.70 31.10 7.72
C ASN A 583 -6.42 31.56 6.29
N LEU A 584 -6.79 32.79 5.99
CA LEU A 584 -6.47 33.40 4.69
C LEU A 584 -4.95 33.60 4.58
N LYS A 585 -4.38 33.08 3.51
CA LYS A 585 -2.94 33.15 3.22
C LYS A 585 -2.70 34.01 1.97
N PHE A 586 -1.75 34.93 2.07
CA PHE A 586 -1.30 35.74 0.94
C PHE A 586 0.13 35.35 0.57
N ALA A 587 0.34 35.02 -0.71
CA ALA A 587 1.67 34.80 -1.24
C ALA A 587 2.26 36.13 -1.75
N LEU A 588 3.43 36.49 -1.25
CA LEU A 588 4.21 37.60 -1.81
C LEU A 588 4.97 37.10 -3.04
N SER A 589 4.82 37.76 -4.14
CA SER A 589 5.47 37.41 -5.40
C SER A 589 6.20 38.63 -5.98
N ALA A 590 7.44 38.41 -6.36
CA ALA A 590 8.20 39.43 -7.07
C ALA A 590 7.73 39.58 -8.55
N ASN A 591 7.97 40.70 -9.15
CA ASN A 591 7.71 40.94 -10.58
C ASN A 591 6.24 40.85 -11.02
N ARG A 592 5.28 41.27 -10.16
CA ARG A 592 3.84 41.23 -10.48
C ARG A 592 3.29 42.51 -11.11
N TYR A 593 3.93 43.65 -10.85
CA TYR A 593 3.52 44.94 -11.39
C TYR A 593 4.72 45.67 -11.99
N LEU A 594 4.57 46.16 -13.18
CA LEU A 594 5.54 47.06 -13.82
C LEU A 594 5.13 48.51 -13.52
N PHE A 595 5.89 49.19 -12.66
CA PHE A 595 5.69 50.59 -12.35
C PHE A 595 6.76 51.43 -13.07
N GLY A 596 6.33 52.08 -14.19
CA GLY A 596 7.18 52.96 -14.99
C GLY A 596 8.05 52.25 -16.03
N ALA A 597 8.41 53.01 -17.10
CA ALA A 597 9.20 52.49 -18.21
C ALA A 597 10.66 52.12 -17.84
N ASP A 598 11.17 52.65 -16.74
CA ASP A 598 12.57 52.51 -16.33
C ASP A 598 12.80 51.49 -15.22
N ASN A 599 11.77 50.76 -14.78
CA ASN A 599 11.92 49.73 -13.76
C ASN A 599 11.57 48.34 -14.30
N PRO A 600 12.53 47.64 -14.94
CA PRO A 600 12.31 46.32 -15.54
C PRO A 600 12.12 45.19 -14.47
N LEU A 601 12.35 45.49 -13.19
CA LEU A 601 12.30 44.50 -12.10
C LEU A 601 10.98 44.48 -11.35
N GLY A 602 9.88 44.88 -11.90
CA GLY A 602 8.54 44.83 -11.31
C GLY A 602 8.45 44.97 -9.78
N GLY A 603 7.44 45.61 -9.28
CA GLY A 603 7.23 45.75 -7.82
C GLY A 603 6.85 44.44 -7.14
N LEU A 604 7.12 44.38 -5.84
CA LEU A 604 6.62 43.35 -4.97
C LEU A 604 5.08 43.52 -4.86
N GLY A 605 4.36 42.46 -5.16
CA GLY A 605 2.91 42.47 -5.03
C GLY A 605 2.38 41.23 -4.37
N ILE A 606 1.17 41.28 -3.84
CA ILE A 606 0.42 40.10 -3.44
C ILE A 606 0.14 39.33 -4.71
N GLY A 607 0.79 38.13 -4.80
CA GLY A 607 0.84 37.43 -6.06
C GLY A 607 -0.28 36.43 -6.22
N GLY A 608 -0.87 36.45 -7.41
CA GLY A 608 -1.75 35.43 -7.87
C GLY A 608 -3.19 35.51 -7.36
N LYS A 609 -3.93 34.53 -7.74
CA LYS A 609 -5.29 34.30 -7.26
C LYS A 609 -5.24 33.96 -5.77
N THR A 610 -6.07 34.60 -4.98
CA THR A 610 -6.19 34.29 -3.54
C THR A 610 -7.13 33.11 -3.38
N ASP A 611 -6.68 32.03 -2.72
CA ASP A 611 -7.58 30.94 -2.39
C ASP A 611 -8.61 31.39 -1.38
N VAL A 612 -9.87 31.09 -1.65
CA VAL A 612 -10.96 31.40 -0.73
C VAL A 612 -10.94 30.36 0.40
N VAL A 613 -10.97 30.82 1.63
CA VAL A 613 -11.02 29.94 2.82
C VAL A 613 -12.46 29.87 3.37
N SER A 614 -12.79 28.74 3.98
CA SER A 614 -14.08 28.57 4.68
C SER A 614 -13.82 28.34 6.17
N SER A 615 -14.42 29.16 6.99
CA SER A 615 -14.46 28.95 8.44
C SER A 615 -15.52 27.96 8.89
N GLY A 616 -16.41 27.50 8.00
CA GLY A 616 -17.47 26.54 8.30
C GLY A 616 -17.08 25.09 8.03
N VAL A 617 -15.81 24.80 7.74
CA VAL A 617 -15.32 23.42 7.58
C VAL A 617 -15.27 22.72 8.94
N SER A 618 -15.88 21.53 9.02
CA SER A 618 -16.01 20.75 10.24
C SER A 618 -15.85 19.25 9.98
N TRP A 619 -16.22 18.43 10.95
CA TRP A 619 -16.11 16.99 10.92
C TRP A 619 -16.88 16.33 9.76
N GLU A 620 -16.24 15.47 9.02
CA GLU A 620 -16.93 14.46 8.22
C GLU A 620 -17.50 13.40 9.17
N LYS A 621 -18.66 12.84 8.84
CA LYS A 621 -19.38 11.91 9.72
C LYS A 621 -19.62 10.59 9.03
N SER A 622 -19.31 9.49 9.72
CA SER A 622 -19.44 8.11 9.24
C SER A 622 -20.38 7.34 10.19
N PHE A 623 -21.57 7.02 9.73
CA PHE A 623 -22.50 6.15 10.44
C PHE A 623 -22.30 4.72 9.97
N MET A 624 -21.82 3.86 10.88
CA MET A 624 -21.49 2.48 10.62
C MET A 624 -22.45 1.52 11.29
N GLN A 625 -22.76 0.41 10.60
CA GLN A 625 -23.53 -0.72 11.12
C GLN A 625 -22.81 -2.01 10.72
N ASN A 626 -22.78 -2.99 11.63
CA ASN A 626 -22.19 -4.30 11.40
C ASN A 626 -23.01 -5.38 12.07
N LEU A 627 -23.36 -6.44 11.33
CA LEU A 627 -23.96 -7.65 11.82
C LEU A 627 -22.97 -8.80 11.67
N GLY A 628 -22.63 -9.46 12.79
CA GLY A 628 -21.63 -10.52 12.81
C GLY A 628 -22.19 -11.82 13.37
N ILE A 629 -21.65 -12.94 12.89
CA ILE A 629 -21.93 -14.28 13.37
C ILE A 629 -20.60 -15.01 13.57
N ASP A 630 -20.42 -15.60 14.76
CA ASP A 630 -19.28 -16.47 15.06
C ASP A 630 -19.83 -17.88 15.37
N LEU A 631 -19.36 -18.87 14.61
CA LEU A 631 -19.79 -20.27 14.68
C LEU A 631 -18.60 -21.20 14.88
N LYS A 632 -18.76 -22.23 15.73
CA LYS A 632 -17.81 -23.34 15.84
C LYS A 632 -18.56 -24.67 15.85
N PHE A 633 -18.00 -25.67 15.18
CA PHE A 633 -18.52 -27.01 15.01
C PHE A 633 -17.41 -28.06 15.18
N LEU A 634 -17.79 -29.33 15.28
CA LEU A 634 -16.89 -30.49 15.25
C LEU A 634 -15.83 -30.44 16.35
N ASP A 635 -16.24 -30.24 17.59
CA ASP A 635 -15.35 -30.03 18.74
C ASP A 635 -14.43 -28.82 18.52
N SER A 636 -14.99 -27.71 18.02
CA SER A 636 -14.30 -26.46 17.71
C SER A 636 -13.20 -26.56 16.62
N ARG A 637 -13.23 -27.63 15.81
CA ARG A 637 -12.29 -27.82 14.70
C ARG A 637 -12.64 -26.96 13.49
N LEU A 638 -13.94 -26.75 13.23
CA LEU A 638 -14.42 -25.86 12.18
C LEU A 638 -14.93 -24.60 12.79
N GLY A 639 -14.28 -23.48 12.48
CA GLY A 639 -14.68 -22.14 12.90
C GLY A 639 -15.07 -21.28 11.69
N ILE A 640 -16.14 -20.53 11.81
CA ILE A 640 -16.62 -19.56 10.80
C ILE A 640 -16.89 -18.25 11.53
N SER A 641 -16.31 -17.17 11.04
CA SER A 641 -16.64 -15.80 11.46
C SER A 641 -17.02 -14.98 10.23
N ALA A 642 -18.21 -14.41 10.23
CA ALA A 642 -18.72 -13.64 9.11
C ALA A 642 -19.35 -12.33 9.61
N ASP A 643 -19.07 -11.26 8.89
CA ASP A 643 -19.56 -9.90 9.13
C ASP A 643 -20.18 -9.33 7.86
N ALA A 644 -21.38 -8.76 7.99
CA ALA A 644 -22.00 -7.91 6.98
C ALA A 644 -22.03 -6.48 7.47
N PHE A 645 -21.53 -5.56 6.66
CA PHE A 645 -21.39 -4.16 7.07
C PHE A 645 -22.09 -3.19 6.11
N TYR A 646 -22.52 -2.06 6.68
CA TYR A 646 -23.04 -0.92 5.96
C TYR A 646 -22.49 0.36 6.60
N THR A 647 -22.00 1.27 5.77
CA THR A 647 -21.48 2.57 6.18
C THR A 647 -22.15 3.66 5.36
N TYR A 648 -22.68 4.67 6.02
CA TYR A 648 -23.20 5.90 5.40
C TYR A 648 -22.33 7.07 5.85
N GLN A 649 -21.60 7.63 4.92
CA GLN A 649 -20.74 8.78 5.16
C GLN A 649 -21.35 10.03 4.57
N TYR A 650 -21.40 11.10 5.37
CA TYR A 650 -21.98 12.38 5.01
C TYR A 650 -21.15 13.53 5.55
N ASP A 651 -21.46 14.73 5.12
CA ASP A 651 -20.66 15.92 5.39
C ASP A 651 -19.19 15.74 4.90
N ILE A 652 -18.98 14.95 3.83
CA ILE A 652 -17.64 14.73 3.26
C ILE A 652 -17.14 16.05 2.68
N LEU A 653 -15.94 16.42 3.06
CA LEU A 653 -15.30 17.64 2.59
C LEU A 653 -14.85 17.48 1.12
N ASP A 654 -15.40 18.28 0.23
CA ASP A 654 -15.02 18.34 -1.19
C ASP A 654 -15.08 19.78 -1.71
N GLN A 655 -14.40 20.03 -2.82
CA GLN A 655 -14.38 21.35 -3.45
C GLN A 655 -15.40 21.42 -4.59
N ARG A 656 -16.13 22.54 -4.70
CA ARG A 656 -16.96 22.81 -5.87
C ARG A 656 -16.09 23.02 -7.10
N THR A 657 -16.35 22.28 -8.15
CA THR A 657 -15.74 22.49 -9.47
C THR A 657 -16.58 23.51 -10.27
N VAL A 658 -16.53 24.76 -9.86
CA VAL A 658 -17.19 25.87 -10.59
C VAL A 658 -16.10 26.75 -11.19
N GLU A 659 -16.21 27.04 -12.46
CA GLU A 659 -15.33 28.03 -13.10
C GLU A 659 -15.78 29.43 -12.72
N PHE A 660 -14.88 30.18 -12.13
CA PHE A 660 -15.08 31.64 -11.90
C PHE A 660 -14.46 32.41 -13.05
N PRO A 661 -15.06 33.59 -13.40
CA PRO A 661 -14.38 34.49 -14.27
C PRO A 661 -13.00 34.85 -13.71
N GLU A 662 -11.96 34.83 -14.52
CA GLU A 662 -10.60 35.19 -14.08
C GLU A 662 -10.51 36.57 -13.45
N THR A 663 -11.41 37.46 -13.87
CA THR A 663 -11.57 38.81 -13.33
C THR A 663 -11.96 38.85 -11.84
N ALA A 664 -12.49 37.75 -11.29
CA ALA A 664 -12.79 37.66 -9.86
C ALA A 664 -11.52 37.58 -8.99
N GLY A 665 -10.34 37.27 -9.58
CA GLY A 665 -9.07 37.15 -8.85
C GLY A 665 -9.03 36.02 -7.83
N LEU A 666 -9.99 35.09 -7.90
CA LEU A 666 -10.07 33.96 -7.01
C LEU A 666 -9.25 32.79 -7.53
N GLY A 667 -8.54 32.09 -6.61
CA GLY A 667 -7.82 30.87 -6.89
C GLY A 667 -8.74 29.67 -6.88
N GLN A 668 -8.64 28.86 -5.83
CA GLN A 668 -9.51 27.70 -5.61
C GLN A 668 -10.63 28.07 -4.65
N LEU A 669 -11.80 27.46 -4.84
CA LEU A 669 -12.86 27.53 -3.84
C LEU A 669 -12.47 26.77 -2.59
N PRO A 670 -12.99 27.15 -1.42
CA PRO A 670 -12.79 26.40 -0.20
C PRO A 670 -13.45 25.03 -0.29
N GLY A 671 -12.98 24.09 0.52
CA GLY A 671 -13.71 22.88 0.82
C GLY A 671 -15.01 23.18 1.56
N GLU A 672 -16.03 22.40 1.30
CA GLU A 672 -17.34 22.45 1.97
C GLU A 672 -17.77 21.02 2.37
N ASN A 673 -18.45 20.88 3.51
CA ASN A 673 -18.96 19.61 4.01
C ASN A 673 -20.28 19.21 3.32
N ILE A 674 -20.24 18.79 2.06
CA ILE A 674 -21.42 18.54 1.22
C ILE A 674 -21.47 17.17 0.58
N GLY A 675 -20.38 16.40 0.58
CA GLY A 675 -20.36 15.11 -0.07
C GLY A 675 -21.06 14.02 0.76
N ARG A 676 -21.61 13.01 0.06
CA ARG A 676 -22.24 11.83 0.67
C ARG A 676 -21.86 10.57 -0.08
N LEU A 677 -21.67 9.49 0.69
CA LEU A 677 -21.28 8.18 0.17
C LEU A 677 -21.91 7.07 1.01
N LYS A 678 -22.22 5.95 0.39
CA LYS A 678 -22.51 4.69 1.08
C LYS A 678 -21.56 3.61 0.66
N ALA A 679 -21.18 2.76 1.63
CA ALA A 679 -20.36 1.58 1.39
C ALA A 679 -20.99 0.37 2.08
N TRP A 680 -20.89 -0.82 1.47
CA TRP A 680 -21.43 -2.05 2.05
C TRP A 680 -20.65 -3.26 1.52
N GLY A 681 -20.82 -4.37 2.23
CA GLY A 681 -20.17 -5.60 1.85
C GLY A 681 -20.23 -6.65 2.94
N TYR A 682 -19.41 -7.67 2.80
CA TYR A 682 -19.17 -8.67 3.82
C TYR A 682 -17.72 -9.08 3.86
N ASP A 683 -17.28 -9.56 5.01
CA ASP A 683 -16.00 -10.25 5.21
C ASP A 683 -16.23 -11.53 6.01
N MET A 684 -15.53 -12.62 5.65
CA MET A 684 -15.70 -13.92 6.29
C MET A 684 -14.37 -14.65 6.34
N SER A 685 -14.14 -15.37 7.43
CA SER A 685 -13.07 -16.33 7.58
C SER A 685 -13.63 -17.70 7.94
N VAL A 686 -13.05 -18.75 7.33
CA VAL A 686 -13.38 -20.14 7.61
C VAL A 686 -12.09 -20.86 7.96
N ASN A 687 -12.03 -21.44 9.15
CA ASN A 687 -10.84 -22.14 9.65
C ASN A 687 -11.20 -23.58 10.01
N TYR A 688 -10.43 -24.52 9.51
CA TYR A 688 -10.58 -25.92 9.89
C TYR A 688 -9.25 -26.50 10.37
N ARG A 689 -9.26 -27.17 11.52
CA ARG A 689 -8.10 -27.85 12.10
C ARG A 689 -8.38 -29.34 12.25
N GLY A 690 -7.61 -30.17 11.53
CA GLY A 690 -7.70 -31.61 11.56
C GLY A 690 -6.53 -32.24 12.32
N LYS A 691 -6.80 -33.39 12.98
CA LYS A 691 -5.76 -34.27 13.53
C LYS A 691 -5.89 -35.64 12.86
N ILE A 692 -4.77 -36.18 12.35
CA ILE A 692 -4.69 -37.53 11.80
C ILE A 692 -4.19 -38.49 12.88
N SER A 693 -3.24 -38.04 13.69
CA SER A 693 -2.70 -38.77 14.82
C SER A 693 -2.24 -37.80 15.91
N HIS A 694 -1.71 -38.32 17.01
CA HIS A 694 -1.13 -37.48 18.07
C HIS A 694 -0.02 -36.57 17.55
N ASP A 695 0.75 -37.05 16.59
CA ASP A 695 1.93 -36.33 16.04
C ASP A 695 1.68 -35.60 14.72
N VAL A 696 0.48 -35.77 14.10
CA VAL A 696 0.16 -35.17 12.78
C VAL A 696 -1.11 -34.37 12.87
N TYR A 697 -0.98 -33.10 12.61
CA TYR A 697 -2.12 -32.18 12.47
C TYR A 697 -2.01 -31.36 11.17
N TRP A 698 -3.12 -30.83 10.72
CA TRP A 698 -3.20 -29.91 9.59
C TRP A 698 -4.29 -28.88 9.83
N ASP A 699 -4.13 -27.73 9.23
CA ASP A 699 -5.09 -26.65 9.28
C ASP A 699 -5.25 -25.99 7.89
N ILE A 700 -6.49 -25.61 7.60
CA ILE A 700 -6.84 -24.83 6.41
C ILE A 700 -7.62 -23.62 6.86
N SER A 701 -7.24 -22.46 6.34
CA SER A 701 -7.97 -21.23 6.54
C SER A 701 -8.27 -20.57 5.20
N GLY A 702 -9.53 -20.13 5.01
CA GLY A 702 -9.96 -19.37 3.84
C GLY A 702 -10.48 -18.00 4.25
N ILE A 703 -10.10 -16.98 3.52
CA ILE A 703 -10.58 -15.60 3.67
C ILE A 703 -11.42 -15.24 2.45
N PHE A 704 -12.60 -14.68 2.72
CA PHE A 704 -13.58 -14.27 1.73
C PHE A 704 -13.96 -12.82 1.99
N GLY A 705 -14.29 -12.08 0.95
CA GLY A 705 -14.73 -10.72 1.14
C GLY A 705 -15.27 -10.09 -0.14
N TYR A 706 -16.22 -9.18 0.06
CA TYR A 706 -16.72 -8.29 -0.97
C TYR A 706 -17.01 -6.92 -0.34
N ALA A 707 -16.53 -5.89 -0.96
CA ALA A 707 -16.75 -4.52 -0.52
C ALA A 707 -16.94 -3.61 -1.73
N THR A 708 -17.94 -2.75 -1.67
CA THR A 708 -18.21 -1.74 -2.70
C THR A 708 -18.76 -0.46 -2.08
N ASN A 709 -18.75 0.62 -2.83
CA ASN A 709 -19.30 1.90 -2.43
C ASN A 709 -20.03 2.60 -3.57
N ARG A 710 -20.80 3.65 -3.23
CA ARG A 710 -21.49 4.53 -4.18
C ARG A 710 -21.47 5.96 -3.69
N ILE A 711 -21.07 6.87 -4.56
CA ILE A 711 -21.19 8.31 -4.33
C ILE A 711 -22.66 8.68 -4.46
N LEU A 712 -23.23 9.30 -3.44
CA LEU A 712 -24.61 9.75 -3.43
C LEU A 712 -24.73 11.23 -3.75
N GLU A 713 -23.78 12.03 -3.28
CA GLU A 713 -23.73 13.47 -3.50
C GLU A 713 -22.28 13.93 -3.62
N ARG A 714 -22.00 14.73 -4.59
CA ARG A 714 -20.69 15.35 -4.84
C ARG A 714 -20.87 16.68 -5.54
N PRO A 715 -20.17 17.78 -5.13
CA PRO A 715 -20.22 19.05 -5.79
C PRO A 715 -19.44 19.01 -7.10
N THR A 716 -20.08 18.59 -8.16
CA THR A 716 -19.47 18.49 -9.50
C THR A 716 -20.30 19.23 -10.50
N ALA A 717 -19.67 19.82 -11.51
CA ALA A 717 -20.37 20.33 -12.66
C ALA A 717 -21.20 19.21 -13.31
N TYR A 718 -22.38 19.53 -13.75
CA TYR A 718 -23.20 18.57 -14.50
C TYR A 718 -22.44 18.15 -15.76
N LEU A 719 -22.18 16.85 -15.86
CA LEU A 719 -21.62 16.24 -17.05
C LEU A 719 -22.77 15.55 -17.80
N PRO A 720 -23.03 15.90 -19.06
CA PRO A 720 -24.15 15.35 -19.82
C PRO A 720 -23.98 13.85 -20.15
N ILE A 721 -22.91 13.24 -19.69
CA ILE A 721 -22.55 11.85 -19.94
C ILE A 721 -22.74 11.05 -18.66
N ASP A 722 -23.77 10.22 -18.60
CA ASP A 722 -24.14 9.46 -17.40
C ASP A 722 -22.99 8.65 -16.79
N PHE A 723 -22.18 8.00 -17.60
CA PHE A 723 -21.09 7.18 -17.09
C PHE A 723 -19.87 7.98 -16.63
N ARG A 724 -19.75 9.27 -16.96
CA ARG A 724 -18.75 10.19 -16.43
C ARG A 724 -19.23 10.95 -15.20
N TYR A 725 -20.53 10.94 -14.97
CA TYR A 725 -21.11 11.60 -13.80
C TYR A 725 -20.78 10.79 -12.53
N PRO A 726 -20.08 11.36 -11.56
CA PRO A 726 -19.59 10.59 -10.40
C PRO A 726 -20.70 10.10 -9.48
N ILE A 727 -21.86 10.75 -9.45
CA ILE A 727 -22.98 10.35 -8.61
C ILE A 727 -23.58 9.01 -9.08
N GLY A 728 -23.82 8.11 -8.13
CA GLY A 728 -24.25 6.74 -8.40
C GLY A 728 -23.11 5.76 -8.73
N GLN A 729 -21.89 6.23 -8.82
CA GLN A 729 -20.70 5.45 -9.13
C GLN A 729 -19.86 5.13 -7.90
N SER A 730 -18.95 4.14 -8.01
CA SER A 730 -17.96 3.87 -6.97
C SER A 730 -16.85 4.94 -6.95
N THR A 731 -16.24 5.18 -5.78
CA THR A 731 -15.07 6.07 -5.63
C THR A 731 -13.82 5.50 -6.30
N SER A 732 -13.75 4.19 -6.45
CA SER A 732 -12.61 3.53 -7.07
C SER A 732 -12.51 3.96 -8.54
N ALA A 733 -11.61 4.89 -8.84
CA ALA A 733 -11.23 5.21 -10.22
C ALA A 733 -10.74 3.96 -10.97
N ALA A 734 -10.22 2.98 -10.22
CA ALA A 734 -9.87 1.68 -10.72
C ALA A 734 -11.10 0.87 -11.22
N GLY A 735 -12.33 1.29 -10.93
CA GLY A 735 -13.59 0.69 -11.40
C GLY A 735 -14.08 1.18 -12.74
N ARG A 736 -13.52 2.26 -13.29
CA ARG A 736 -14.05 2.87 -14.51
C ARG A 736 -13.00 2.89 -15.61
N GLU A 737 -12.98 1.90 -16.45
CA GLU A 737 -12.26 2.02 -17.71
C GLU A 737 -13.24 2.42 -18.81
N GLU A 738 -13.09 3.63 -19.31
CA GLU A 738 -13.73 4.07 -20.53
C GLU A 738 -12.91 3.55 -21.70
N GLY A 739 -13.54 2.80 -22.57
CA GLY A 739 -12.85 2.22 -23.70
C GLY A 739 -13.76 2.10 -24.92
N LEU A 740 -13.13 2.02 -26.09
CA LEU A 740 -13.81 1.74 -27.34
C LEU A 740 -14.21 0.26 -27.41
N ILE A 741 -15.33 -0.01 -28.03
CA ILE A 741 -15.75 -1.38 -28.33
C ILE A 741 -15.08 -1.81 -29.62
N SER A 742 -14.14 -2.76 -29.54
CA SER A 742 -13.46 -3.31 -30.71
C SER A 742 -14.15 -4.57 -31.23
N LYS A 743 -14.27 -4.67 -32.54
CA LYS A 743 -14.74 -5.85 -33.28
C LYS A 743 -13.60 -6.69 -33.86
N GLY A 744 -12.34 -6.34 -33.54
CA GLY A 744 -11.16 -7.06 -34.03
C GLY A 744 -10.29 -6.25 -34.98
N ILE A 745 -9.42 -6.94 -35.72
CA ILE A 745 -8.47 -6.34 -36.68
C ILE A 745 -9.00 -6.52 -38.10
N ILE A 746 -8.84 -5.52 -38.96
CA ILE A 746 -9.10 -5.65 -40.44
C ILE A 746 -7.97 -6.50 -41.00
N ARG A 747 -8.27 -7.76 -41.32
CA ARG A 747 -7.23 -8.75 -41.69
C ARG A 747 -7.07 -8.90 -43.19
N THR A 748 -8.19 -8.83 -43.96
CA THR A 748 -8.21 -9.07 -45.39
C THR A 748 -8.83 -7.92 -46.17
N GLN A 749 -8.54 -7.88 -47.48
CA GLN A 749 -9.10 -6.85 -48.37
C GLN A 749 -10.62 -6.96 -48.45
N GLU A 750 -11.18 -8.17 -48.44
CA GLU A 750 -12.63 -8.40 -48.50
C GLU A 750 -13.31 -7.80 -47.24
N GLN A 751 -12.71 -7.94 -46.07
CA GLN A 751 -13.22 -7.32 -44.84
C GLN A 751 -13.20 -5.81 -44.92
N LEU A 752 -12.10 -5.23 -45.42
CA LEU A 752 -11.98 -3.78 -45.63
C LEU A 752 -13.00 -3.23 -46.60
N ASP A 753 -13.17 -3.91 -47.74
CA ASP A 753 -14.12 -3.52 -48.79
C ASP A 753 -15.58 -3.61 -48.27
N ALA A 754 -15.92 -4.65 -47.54
CA ALA A 754 -17.23 -4.80 -46.91
C ALA A 754 -17.50 -3.71 -45.87
N LEU A 755 -16.52 -3.39 -44.99
CA LEU A 755 -16.62 -2.35 -44.00
C LEU A 755 -16.76 -0.97 -44.66
N ASN A 756 -15.95 -0.70 -45.67
CA ASN A 756 -16.04 0.56 -46.45
C ASN A 756 -17.36 0.71 -47.17
N ALA A 757 -17.93 -0.35 -47.72
CA ALA A 757 -19.24 -0.34 -48.36
C ALA A 757 -20.37 -0.04 -47.38
N GLU A 758 -20.32 -0.62 -46.17
CA GLU A 758 -21.26 -0.35 -45.09
C GLU A 758 -21.20 1.12 -44.68
N TRP A 759 -19.96 1.66 -44.45
CA TRP A 759 -19.76 3.04 -44.06
C TRP A 759 -20.10 4.05 -45.13
N MET A 760 -19.78 3.75 -46.40
CA MET A 760 -20.17 4.54 -47.54
C MET A 760 -21.69 4.67 -47.67
N ALA A 761 -22.42 3.59 -47.43
CA ALA A 761 -23.88 3.58 -47.49
C ALA A 761 -24.52 4.40 -46.38
N LYS A 762 -23.88 4.43 -45.18
CA LYS A 762 -24.41 5.09 -44.01
C LYS A 762 -23.95 6.56 -43.91
N TRP A 763 -22.67 6.84 -44.22
CA TRP A 763 -22.00 8.09 -43.92
C TRP A 763 -21.47 8.85 -45.17
N GLY A 764 -21.49 8.20 -46.33
CA GLY A 764 -20.97 8.78 -47.57
C GLY A 764 -19.44 8.74 -47.73
N HIS A 765 -18.74 8.02 -46.85
CA HIS A 765 -17.29 7.79 -46.91
C HIS A 765 -16.94 6.41 -46.36
N GLY A 766 -15.70 5.93 -46.57
CA GLY A 766 -15.24 4.68 -46.01
C GLY A 766 -14.93 4.78 -44.50
N TYR A 767 -14.58 3.63 -43.90
CA TYR A 767 -14.22 3.56 -42.50
C TYR A 767 -13.01 4.46 -42.16
N GLN A 768 -13.16 5.31 -41.15
CA GLN A 768 -12.17 6.32 -40.77
C GLN A 768 -11.82 6.27 -39.28
N ILE A 769 -10.55 6.49 -38.98
CA ILE A 769 -10.05 6.69 -37.62
C ILE A 769 -9.41 8.08 -37.56
N GLU A 770 -9.86 8.95 -36.68
CA GLU A 770 -9.44 10.36 -36.58
C GLU A 770 -9.57 11.14 -37.91
N GLY A 771 -10.61 10.82 -38.70
CA GLY A 771 -10.85 11.46 -39.98
C GLY A 771 -9.92 11.01 -41.12
N ARG A 772 -9.12 9.97 -40.91
CA ARG A 772 -8.24 9.35 -41.92
C ARG A 772 -8.78 7.98 -42.31
N PRO A 773 -8.76 7.62 -43.63
CA PRO A 773 -9.13 6.29 -44.05
C PRO A 773 -8.31 5.22 -43.30
N ALA A 774 -9.00 4.27 -42.72
CA ALA A 774 -8.35 3.12 -42.12
C ALA A 774 -8.22 1.98 -43.17
N GLY A 775 -7.18 1.19 -43.05
CA GLY A 775 -6.86 0.10 -43.96
C GLY A 775 -6.54 -1.18 -43.21
N LEU A 776 -5.90 -2.09 -43.90
CA LEU A 776 -5.50 -3.39 -43.39
C LEU A 776 -4.61 -3.24 -42.13
N GLY A 777 -4.85 -4.11 -41.15
CA GLY A 777 -4.15 -4.08 -39.87
C GLY A 777 -4.69 -3.10 -38.82
N ALA A 778 -5.67 -2.23 -39.19
CA ALA A 778 -6.35 -1.37 -38.23
C ALA A 778 -7.33 -2.13 -37.34
N LEU A 779 -7.57 -1.61 -36.14
CA LEU A 779 -8.67 -2.09 -35.29
C LEU A 779 -10.02 -1.54 -35.81
N ILE A 780 -11.04 -2.36 -35.76
CA ILE A 780 -12.43 -1.99 -36.04
C ILE A 780 -13.06 -1.59 -34.70
N PHE A 781 -13.56 -0.37 -34.63
CA PHE A 781 -14.27 0.14 -33.45
C PHE A 781 -15.74 0.41 -33.78
N GLU A 782 -16.58 0.36 -32.75
CA GLU A 782 -17.97 0.76 -32.83
C GLU A 782 -18.05 2.30 -32.75
N ASP A 783 -18.72 2.91 -33.72
CA ASP A 783 -19.05 4.33 -33.71
C ASP A 783 -20.24 4.54 -32.77
N ILE A 784 -19.99 5.19 -31.65
CA ILE A 784 -20.98 5.48 -30.60
C ILE A 784 -21.43 6.96 -30.69
N GLY A 785 -20.58 7.78 -31.26
CA GLY A 785 -20.78 9.20 -31.40
C GLY A 785 -20.29 10.01 -30.19
N ARG A 786 -20.15 11.27 -30.44
CA ARG A 786 -19.60 12.25 -29.48
C ARG A 786 -20.72 13.04 -28.83
N PRO A 787 -20.82 13.04 -27.47
CA PRO A 787 -21.41 14.17 -26.80
C PRO A 787 -20.43 15.33 -26.95
N GLY A 788 -20.62 16.19 -27.91
CA GLY A 788 -19.66 17.20 -28.25
C GLY A 788 -20.12 18.60 -27.93
N ASN A 789 -19.17 19.42 -27.53
CA ASN A 789 -19.29 20.86 -27.62
C ASN A 789 -19.36 21.23 -29.11
N THR A 790 -20.51 21.65 -29.61
CA THR A 790 -20.70 22.05 -31.00
C THR A 790 -20.06 23.40 -31.32
N GLY A 791 -19.11 23.90 -30.53
CA GLY A 791 -18.52 25.24 -30.73
C GLY A 791 -19.50 26.41 -30.49
N ALA A 792 -20.77 26.10 -30.28
CA ALA A 792 -21.85 27.07 -30.06
C ALA A 792 -22.43 27.05 -28.63
N GLY A 793 -21.75 26.40 -27.68
CA GLY A 793 -22.08 26.52 -26.26
C GLY A 793 -23.15 25.53 -25.70
N GLU A 794 -23.80 24.74 -26.54
CA GLU A 794 -24.79 23.76 -26.07
C GLU A 794 -24.20 22.37 -25.97
N PRO A 795 -24.23 21.73 -24.79
CA PRO A 795 -23.74 20.34 -24.63
C PRO A 795 -24.70 19.38 -25.35
N ARG A 796 -24.19 18.56 -26.27
CA ARG A 796 -24.94 17.43 -26.82
C ARG A 796 -25.11 16.37 -25.71
N THR A 797 -26.35 16.10 -25.34
CA THR A 797 -26.73 15.07 -24.35
C THR A 797 -26.91 13.68 -24.96
N VAL A 798 -26.93 13.58 -26.29
CA VAL A 798 -27.22 12.34 -27.00
C VAL A 798 -25.97 11.84 -27.72
N PHE A 799 -25.64 10.57 -27.51
CA PHE A 799 -24.64 9.85 -28.26
C PHE A 799 -25.25 9.42 -29.62
N GLU A 800 -24.89 10.07 -30.69
CA GLU A 800 -25.28 9.67 -32.04
C GLU A 800 -24.02 9.40 -32.83
N PRO A 801 -23.91 8.22 -33.46
CA PRO A 801 -22.81 7.92 -34.36
C PRO A 801 -22.63 9.02 -35.40
N ASP A 802 -21.39 9.46 -35.58
CA ASP A 802 -21.06 10.60 -36.49
C ASP A 802 -20.20 10.18 -37.71
N GLY A 803 -19.91 8.90 -37.85
CA GLY A 803 -19.13 8.37 -38.96
C GLY A 803 -17.62 8.50 -38.82
N VAL A 804 -17.11 8.99 -37.72
CA VAL A 804 -15.67 9.13 -37.48
C VAL A 804 -15.27 8.51 -36.16
N ILE A 805 -14.48 7.45 -36.20
CA ILE A 805 -13.94 6.85 -34.99
C ILE A 805 -12.84 7.74 -34.38
N ASN A 806 -12.99 8.09 -33.12
CA ASN A 806 -12.01 8.86 -32.38
C ASN A 806 -12.01 8.51 -30.90
N GLU A 807 -11.17 9.14 -30.09
CA GLU A 807 -11.08 8.85 -28.65
C GLU A 807 -12.36 9.13 -27.85
N TYR A 808 -13.34 9.79 -28.43
CA TYR A 808 -14.62 10.09 -27.78
C TYR A 808 -15.67 9.00 -27.98
N ASP A 809 -15.46 8.03 -28.89
CA ASP A 809 -16.31 6.85 -29.07
C ASP A 809 -16.13 5.83 -27.93
N LYS A 810 -15.93 6.35 -26.76
CA LYS A 810 -15.73 5.57 -25.54
C LYS A 810 -17.05 5.27 -24.88
N LYS A 811 -17.18 4.06 -24.41
CA LYS A 811 -18.27 3.58 -23.58
C LYS A 811 -17.69 3.10 -22.25
N TYR A 812 -18.49 3.20 -21.20
CA TYR A 812 -18.13 2.55 -19.96
C TYR A 812 -18.04 1.03 -20.21
N VAL A 813 -16.85 0.49 -20.02
CA VAL A 813 -16.65 -0.96 -20.02
C VAL A 813 -16.91 -1.43 -18.60
N GLU A 814 -18.08 -2.04 -18.40
CA GLU A 814 -18.54 -2.46 -17.07
C GLU A 814 -17.53 -3.43 -16.47
N ARG A 815 -17.09 -3.15 -15.25
CA ARG A 815 -16.27 -4.08 -14.50
C ARG A 815 -17.13 -5.11 -13.80
N VAL A 816 -16.73 -6.36 -13.94
CA VAL A 816 -17.39 -7.49 -13.26
C VAL A 816 -17.42 -7.29 -11.74
N GLY A 817 -16.39 -6.63 -11.16
CA GLY A 817 -16.28 -6.38 -9.71
C GLY A 817 -17.25 -5.34 -9.13
N ASP A 818 -17.89 -4.51 -9.96
CA ASP A 818 -18.87 -3.53 -9.49
C ASP A 818 -20.22 -4.15 -9.09
N LYS A 819 -20.51 -5.35 -9.57
CA LYS A 819 -21.70 -6.13 -9.22
C LYS A 819 -21.31 -7.38 -8.44
N PHE A 820 -22.09 -7.70 -7.43
CA PHE A 820 -21.93 -8.95 -6.73
C PHE A 820 -22.21 -10.13 -7.65
N THR A 821 -21.28 -11.07 -7.71
CA THR A 821 -21.39 -12.32 -8.46
C THR A 821 -21.05 -13.50 -7.55
N TRP A 822 -21.42 -14.72 -7.93
CA TRP A 822 -21.05 -15.93 -7.19
C TRP A 822 -19.54 -16.10 -7.00
N LYS A 823 -18.70 -15.51 -7.89
CA LYS A 823 -17.24 -15.54 -7.79
C LYS A 823 -16.73 -14.88 -6.51
N HIS A 824 -17.46 -13.90 -5.97
CA HIS A 824 -17.12 -13.26 -4.70
C HIS A 824 -17.29 -14.20 -3.49
N LEU A 825 -18.01 -15.31 -3.65
CA LEU A 825 -18.12 -16.35 -2.63
C LEU A 825 -16.93 -17.33 -2.64
N LEU A 826 -15.94 -17.13 -3.50
CA LEU A 826 -14.69 -17.88 -3.51
C LEU A 826 -13.66 -17.23 -2.58
N PRO A 827 -12.75 -18.01 -1.96
CA PRO A 827 -11.73 -17.44 -1.09
C PRO A 827 -10.74 -16.59 -1.88
N THR A 828 -10.47 -15.38 -1.42
CA THR A 828 -9.42 -14.53 -2.00
C THR A 828 -8.03 -14.94 -1.52
N ASN A 829 -7.95 -15.54 -0.33
CA ASN A 829 -6.72 -16.05 0.24
C ASN A 829 -6.98 -17.39 0.91
N VAL A 830 -6.03 -18.33 0.77
CA VAL A 830 -6.07 -19.64 1.41
C VAL A 830 -4.74 -19.91 2.12
N SER A 831 -4.81 -20.21 3.41
CA SER A 831 -3.67 -20.66 4.20
C SER A 831 -3.77 -22.16 4.43
N LEU A 832 -2.67 -22.87 4.20
CA LEU A 832 -2.52 -24.28 4.48
C LEU A 832 -1.41 -24.46 5.49
N GLY A 833 -1.70 -25.14 6.60
CA GLY A 833 -0.75 -25.42 7.64
C GLY A 833 -0.72 -26.91 7.99
N GLY A 834 0.37 -27.34 8.59
CA GLY A 834 0.46 -28.68 9.12
C GLY A 834 1.73 -28.92 9.92
N GLY A 835 1.72 -29.95 10.74
CA GLY A 835 2.88 -30.36 11.52
C GLY A 835 2.97 -31.86 11.68
N TRP A 836 4.21 -32.34 11.69
CA TRP A 836 4.57 -33.70 12.03
C TRP A 836 5.70 -33.67 13.06
N LYS A 837 5.35 -34.04 14.32
CA LYS A 837 6.28 -33.89 15.46
C LYS A 837 6.83 -32.44 15.51
N ASP A 838 8.13 -32.31 15.36
CA ASP A 838 8.87 -31.06 15.45
C ASP A 838 8.95 -30.27 14.13
N LEU A 839 8.49 -30.87 13.03
CA LEU A 839 8.43 -30.24 11.70
C LEU A 839 7.07 -29.52 11.53
N LYS A 840 7.11 -28.25 11.12
CA LYS A 840 5.91 -27.46 10.77
C LYS A 840 6.09 -26.90 9.37
N ILE A 841 5.00 -26.87 8.62
CA ILE A 841 4.91 -26.27 7.28
C ILE A 841 3.69 -25.36 7.26
N SER A 842 3.84 -24.16 6.71
CA SER A 842 2.73 -23.26 6.42
C SER A 842 2.89 -22.59 5.06
N MET A 843 1.79 -22.44 4.35
CA MET A 843 1.71 -21.84 3.01
C MET A 843 0.56 -20.84 2.97
N LEU A 844 0.75 -19.72 2.30
CA LEU A 844 -0.31 -18.74 2.03
C LEU A 844 -0.41 -18.49 0.53
N PHE A 845 -1.61 -18.62 0.01
CA PHE A 845 -1.94 -18.36 -1.38
C PHE A 845 -2.90 -17.18 -1.51
N SER A 846 -2.67 -16.32 -2.50
CA SER A 846 -3.64 -15.32 -2.95
C SER A 846 -4.22 -15.74 -4.30
N MET A 847 -5.51 -15.43 -4.48
CA MET A 847 -6.30 -15.90 -5.63
C MET A 847 -7.18 -14.77 -6.18
N GLU A 848 -7.25 -14.70 -7.52
CA GLU A 848 -8.17 -13.82 -8.25
C GLU A 848 -8.87 -14.64 -9.33
N TYR A 849 -10.19 -14.50 -9.47
CA TYR A 849 -11.04 -15.41 -10.27
C TYR A 849 -11.77 -14.71 -11.42
N GLY A 850 -11.19 -13.70 -12.04
CA GLY A 850 -11.85 -12.94 -13.11
C GLY A 850 -13.02 -12.10 -12.57
N ILE A 851 -12.89 -11.60 -11.34
CA ILE A 851 -13.81 -10.61 -10.76
C ILE A 851 -13.46 -9.22 -11.30
N THR A 852 -12.18 -8.99 -11.57
CA THR A 852 -11.68 -7.74 -12.10
C THR A 852 -11.24 -7.97 -13.55
N ASN A 853 -11.55 -7.05 -14.44
CA ASN A 853 -10.94 -6.97 -15.76
C ASN A 853 -9.95 -5.80 -15.81
N LYS A 854 -8.89 -5.97 -16.57
CA LYS A 854 -7.85 -4.96 -16.76
C LYS A 854 -7.49 -4.80 -18.21
N ALA A 855 -7.35 -3.58 -18.66
CA ALA A 855 -6.70 -3.32 -19.93
C ALA A 855 -5.19 -3.61 -19.83
N VAL A 856 -4.61 -4.14 -20.87
CA VAL A 856 -3.16 -4.09 -21.09
C VAL A 856 -2.72 -2.65 -20.84
N ASP A 857 -1.70 -2.42 -20.04
CA ASP A 857 -1.32 -1.06 -19.67
C ASP A 857 -0.92 -0.21 -20.89
N LYS A 858 -1.13 1.12 -20.80
CA LYS A 858 -0.94 2.03 -21.93
C LYS A 858 0.45 1.93 -22.55
N LEU A 859 1.48 1.80 -21.71
CA LEU A 859 2.85 1.72 -22.19
C LEU A 859 3.13 0.40 -22.94
N ALA A 860 2.53 -0.73 -22.49
CA ALA A 860 2.64 -1.99 -23.19
C ALA A 860 1.88 -1.99 -24.54
N ARG A 861 0.78 -1.22 -24.65
CA ARG A 861 0.04 -1.03 -25.91
C ARG A 861 0.76 -0.07 -26.87
N THR A 862 1.74 0.68 -26.36
CA THR A 862 2.52 1.60 -27.18
C THR A 862 3.46 0.77 -28.06
N VAL A 863 3.33 0.96 -29.37
CA VAL A 863 4.27 0.37 -30.34
C VAL A 863 5.65 0.97 -30.15
N PRO A 864 6.73 0.21 -30.42
CA PRO A 864 8.09 0.68 -30.19
C PRO A 864 8.39 1.97 -30.97
N THR A 865 9.25 2.80 -30.37
CA THR A 865 9.75 4.04 -30.95
C THR A 865 11.24 3.92 -31.24
N LYS A 866 11.82 4.96 -31.86
CA LYS A 866 13.28 5.02 -32.08
C LYS A 866 14.11 5.02 -30.78
N THR A 867 13.49 5.41 -29.67
CA THR A 867 14.16 5.60 -28.38
C THR A 867 13.72 4.63 -27.31
N GLU A 868 12.58 3.95 -27.50
CA GLU A 868 11.97 3.08 -26.50
C GLU A 868 11.55 1.76 -27.13
N ASN A 869 11.98 0.67 -26.51
CA ASN A 869 11.57 -0.69 -26.83
C ASN A 869 10.19 -1.02 -26.21
N SER A 870 9.55 -2.08 -26.68
CA SER A 870 8.22 -2.54 -26.22
C SER A 870 8.26 -4.04 -25.91
N PRO A 871 7.27 -4.55 -25.14
CA PRO A 871 7.19 -5.98 -24.82
C PRO A 871 7.19 -6.89 -26.03
N ALA A 872 7.79 -8.05 -25.88
CA ALA A 872 8.04 -9.01 -26.98
C ALA A 872 6.78 -9.51 -27.69
N PHE A 873 5.58 -9.38 -27.09
CA PHE A 873 4.35 -9.75 -27.76
C PHE A 873 4.11 -8.94 -29.06
N TRP A 874 4.67 -7.72 -29.17
CA TRP A 874 4.61 -6.90 -30.36
C TRP A 874 5.38 -7.53 -31.56
N ARG A 875 6.12 -8.63 -31.42
CA ARG A 875 6.70 -9.36 -32.57
C ARG A 875 5.64 -9.96 -33.50
N ASP A 876 4.43 -10.25 -32.97
CA ASP A 876 3.30 -10.84 -33.69
C ASP A 876 2.28 -9.76 -34.07
N PHE A 877 2.71 -8.73 -34.80
CA PHE A 877 1.84 -7.70 -35.33
C PHE A 877 1.42 -8.01 -36.77
N TRP A 878 0.29 -7.45 -37.18
CA TRP A 878 -0.26 -7.62 -38.51
C TRP A 878 0.65 -7.01 -39.60
N THR A 879 0.95 -7.80 -40.63
CA THR A 879 1.55 -7.41 -41.90
C THR A 879 0.87 -8.19 -43.03
N PRO A 880 1.02 -7.81 -44.31
CA PRO A 880 0.51 -8.60 -45.44
C PRO A 880 1.02 -10.04 -45.43
N GLU A 881 2.22 -10.30 -44.92
CA GLU A 881 2.82 -11.62 -44.79
C GLU A 881 2.36 -12.40 -43.55
N ASN A 882 1.77 -11.69 -42.55
CA ASN A 882 1.24 -12.24 -41.31
C ASN A 882 -0.18 -11.73 -41.01
N PRO A 883 -1.17 -12.08 -41.85
CA PRO A 883 -2.54 -11.57 -41.70
C PRO A 883 -3.26 -12.12 -40.47
N ASP A 884 -2.81 -13.26 -39.94
CA ASP A 884 -3.39 -13.91 -38.75
C ASP A 884 -2.79 -13.46 -37.43
N ALA A 885 -1.94 -12.43 -37.44
CA ALA A 885 -1.28 -11.87 -36.25
C ALA A 885 -2.28 -11.56 -35.12
N GLN A 886 -1.81 -11.70 -33.88
CA GLN A 886 -2.63 -11.42 -32.70
C GLN A 886 -2.83 -9.92 -32.47
N TYR A 887 -1.89 -9.08 -32.91
CA TYR A 887 -1.87 -7.64 -32.63
C TYR A 887 -2.01 -6.80 -33.90
N PRO A 888 -2.59 -5.58 -33.81
CA PRO A 888 -2.79 -4.70 -34.94
C PRO A 888 -1.47 -4.20 -35.51
N SER A 889 -1.54 -3.61 -36.73
CA SER A 889 -0.35 -3.04 -37.34
C SER A 889 0.22 -1.86 -36.54
N PRO A 890 1.53 -1.75 -36.35
CA PRO A 890 2.22 -0.59 -35.76
C PRO A 890 1.94 0.74 -36.47
N PHE A 891 1.51 0.71 -37.75
CA PHE A 891 1.11 1.89 -38.50
C PHE A 891 0.03 2.71 -37.78
N TYR A 892 -0.90 2.03 -37.11
CA TYR A 892 -2.01 2.66 -36.37
C TYR A 892 -1.64 2.96 -34.90
N ALA A 893 -0.43 3.41 -34.66
CA ALA A 893 0.14 3.61 -33.32
C ALA A 893 -0.76 4.41 -32.38
N THR A 894 -1.43 5.47 -32.85
CA THR A 894 -2.29 6.33 -32.01
C THR A 894 -3.52 5.55 -31.53
N SER A 895 -4.27 4.92 -32.44
CA SER A 895 -5.48 4.19 -32.08
C SER A 895 -5.20 2.89 -31.32
N ASN A 896 -4.00 2.28 -31.50
CA ASN A 896 -3.57 1.10 -30.76
C ASN A 896 -3.38 1.40 -29.26
N GLN A 897 -3.05 2.64 -28.89
CA GLN A 897 -2.89 3.06 -27.50
C GLN A 897 -4.21 3.29 -26.77
N TRP A 898 -5.32 3.45 -27.50
CA TRP A 898 -6.61 3.67 -26.89
C TRP A 898 -7.05 2.48 -26.04
N VAL A 899 -7.68 2.77 -24.91
CA VAL A 899 -8.34 1.72 -24.12
C VAL A 899 -9.49 1.19 -24.97
N SER A 900 -9.53 -0.13 -25.14
CA SER A 900 -10.60 -0.79 -25.89
C SER A 900 -10.81 -2.21 -25.40
N THR A 901 -11.95 -2.80 -25.73
CA THR A 901 -12.25 -4.20 -25.39
C THR A 901 -11.26 -5.18 -26.01
N PHE A 902 -10.53 -4.79 -27.07
CA PHE A 902 -9.44 -5.58 -27.63
C PHE A 902 -8.33 -5.87 -26.61
N TRP A 903 -8.02 -4.88 -25.79
CA TRP A 903 -6.95 -4.95 -24.79
C TRP A 903 -7.42 -5.38 -23.39
N MET A 904 -8.73 -5.60 -23.21
CA MET A 904 -9.29 -5.99 -21.91
C MET A 904 -9.13 -7.48 -21.66
N LYS A 905 -8.65 -7.85 -20.48
CA LYS A 905 -8.56 -9.24 -20.01
C LYS A 905 -9.15 -9.37 -18.61
N ASP A 906 -9.86 -10.44 -18.36
CA ASP A 906 -10.27 -10.83 -17.01
C ASP A 906 -9.05 -11.27 -16.22
N VAL A 907 -8.95 -10.80 -14.97
CA VAL A 907 -7.80 -11.10 -14.11
C VAL A 907 -7.98 -12.47 -13.47
N TYR A 908 -7.08 -13.38 -13.77
CA TYR A 908 -6.94 -14.68 -13.12
C TYR A 908 -5.52 -14.78 -12.57
N GLN A 909 -5.40 -14.99 -11.28
CA GLN A 909 -4.09 -15.11 -10.62
C GLN A 909 -4.15 -16.14 -9.51
N LEU A 910 -3.13 -16.96 -9.40
CA LEU A 910 -2.83 -17.80 -8.25
C LEU A 910 -1.36 -17.57 -7.90
N ARG A 911 -1.09 -17.12 -6.69
CA ARG A 911 0.26 -16.85 -6.21
C ARG A 911 0.46 -17.44 -4.82
N MET A 912 1.59 -18.12 -4.62
CA MET A 912 2.05 -18.51 -3.29
C MET A 912 2.83 -17.36 -2.67
N ASN A 913 2.15 -16.57 -1.83
CA ASN A 913 2.73 -15.39 -1.20
C ASN A 913 3.78 -15.75 -0.16
N ASN A 914 3.58 -16.88 0.55
CA ASN A 914 4.48 -17.28 1.61
C ASN A 914 4.56 -18.81 1.73
N LEU A 915 5.75 -19.32 1.99
CA LEU A 915 6.05 -20.69 2.41
C LEU A 915 6.98 -20.62 3.61
N ASN A 916 6.61 -21.24 4.72
CA ASN A 916 7.47 -21.38 5.89
C ASN A 916 7.58 -22.86 6.26
N ILE A 917 8.81 -23.35 6.41
CA ILE A 917 9.14 -24.70 6.89
C ILE A 917 10.05 -24.54 8.09
N SER A 918 9.63 -25.00 9.27
CA SER A 918 10.42 -24.90 10.48
C SER A 918 10.57 -26.24 11.18
N TYR A 919 11.75 -26.46 11.73
CA TYR A 919 12.09 -27.70 12.45
C TYR A 919 12.72 -27.35 13.79
N ASN A 920 12.07 -27.80 14.87
CA ASN A 920 12.65 -27.75 16.22
C ASN A 920 13.60 -28.91 16.41
N LEU A 921 14.85 -28.65 16.80
CA LEU A 921 15.79 -29.70 17.07
C LEU A 921 15.33 -30.54 18.28
N PRO A 922 15.51 -31.85 18.23
CA PRO A 922 15.15 -32.74 19.34
C PRO A 922 15.85 -32.35 20.66
N ASP A 923 15.14 -32.49 21.77
CA ASP A 923 15.64 -32.17 23.13
C ASP A 923 17.01 -32.81 23.43
N GLU A 924 17.27 -34.01 22.91
CA GLU A 924 18.55 -34.71 23.09
C GLU A 924 19.73 -33.99 22.44
N VAL A 925 19.49 -33.41 21.23
CA VAL A 925 20.50 -32.62 20.53
C VAL A 925 20.72 -31.29 21.25
N CYS A 926 19.63 -30.63 21.66
CA CYS A 926 19.70 -29.38 22.40
C CYS A 926 20.44 -29.53 23.74
N LYS A 927 20.21 -30.63 24.46
CA LYS A 927 20.95 -30.97 25.70
C LYS A 927 22.44 -31.18 25.47
N ARG A 928 22.84 -31.85 24.36
CA ARG A 928 24.26 -32.01 23.99
C ARG A 928 24.93 -30.65 23.68
N LEU A 929 24.21 -29.76 23.07
CA LEU A 929 24.66 -28.38 22.74
C LEU A 929 24.57 -27.45 23.96
N LYS A 930 23.99 -27.88 25.10
CA LYS A 930 23.75 -27.11 26.32
C LYS A 930 22.86 -25.89 26.08
N ILE A 931 21.91 -25.98 25.15
CA ILE A 931 20.92 -24.94 24.83
C ILE A 931 19.51 -25.48 25.10
N PRO A 932 18.57 -24.65 25.57
CA PRO A 932 17.20 -25.07 25.84
C PRO A 932 16.41 -25.41 24.57
N GLU A 933 16.53 -24.62 23.53
CA GLU A 933 15.77 -24.83 22.31
C GLU A 933 16.51 -24.20 21.10
N LEU A 934 16.55 -24.92 19.99
CA LEU A 934 17.02 -24.43 18.69
C LEU A 934 16.02 -24.82 17.62
N ARG A 935 15.53 -23.83 16.89
CA ARG A 935 14.67 -24.00 15.73
C ARG A 935 15.38 -23.47 14.48
N ILE A 936 15.39 -24.25 13.42
CA ILE A 936 15.88 -23.86 12.10
C ILE A 936 14.66 -23.69 11.22
N PHE A 937 14.67 -22.66 10.37
CA PHE A 937 13.57 -22.43 9.47
C PHE A 937 14.03 -22.01 8.06
N PHE A 938 13.22 -22.40 7.09
CA PHE A 938 13.24 -21.86 5.72
C PHE A 938 11.98 -21.03 5.54
N ALA A 939 12.12 -19.81 5.02
CA ALA A 939 11.00 -18.96 4.67
C ALA A 939 11.17 -18.41 3.25
N GLY A 940 10.13 -18.55 2.45
CA GLY A 940 10.10 -18.04 1.10
C GLY A 940 8.90 -17.14 0.86
N THR A 941 9.08 -16.08 0.06
CA THR A 941 7.99 -15.19 -0.36
C THR A 941 7.89 -15.13 -1.87
N ASN A 942 6.66 -15.10 -2.40
CA ASN A 942 6.36 -15.00 -3.83
C ASN A 942 7.07 -16.06 -4.69
N LEU A 943 7.16 -17.30 -4.19
CA LEU A 943 7.99 -18.33 -4.81
C LEU A 943 7.40 -18.90 -6.11
N TRP A 944 6.09 -18.86 -6.27
CA TRP A 944 5.40 -19.57 -7.33
C TRP A 944 4.08 -18.90 -7.71
N SER A 945 3.89 -18.64 -9.01
CA SER A 945 2.69 -18.04 -9.59
C SER A 945 2.29 -18.82 -10.84
N PRO A 946 1.59 -19.99 -10.67
CA PRO A 946 1.26 -20.87 -11.80
C PRO A 946 0.19 -20.31 -12.72
N VAL A 947 -0.58 -19.33 -12.27
CA VAL A 947 -1.63 -18.67 -13.07
C VAL A 947 -1.37 -17.17 -13.01
N VAL A 948 -1.15 -16.57 -14.17
CA VAL A 948 -0.98 -15.14 -14.39
C VAL A 948 -1.86 -14.69 -15.56
N THR A 949 -2.41 -13.49 -15.46
CA THR A 949 -3.30 -12.92 -16.49
C THR A 949 -2.55 -12.55 -17.76
N PHE A 950 -1.35 -12.01 -17.59
CA PHE A 950 -0.51 -11.49 -18.67
C PHE A 950 0.79 -12.28 -18.72
N ASP A 951 1.14 -12.76 -19.89
CA ASP A 951 2.37 -13.52 -20.14
C ASP A 951 3.65 -12.67 -20.09
N TYR A 952 3.52 -11.36 -20.13
CA TYR A 952 4.65 -10.41 -20.08
C TYR A 952 4.84 -9.74 -18.70
N LYS A 953 3.94 -9.96 -17.75
CA LYS A 953 4.07 -9.46 -16.35
C LYS A 953 3.32 -10.34 -15.37
N GLU A 954 3.83 -10.47 -14.16
CA GLU A 954 3.18 -11.28 -13.12
C GLU A 954 2.00 -10.56 -12.45
N ASP A 955 2.22 -9.31 -12.02
CA ASP A 955 1.17 -8.54 -11.36
C ASP A 955 0.25 -7.87 -12.39
N ALA A 956 -1.02 -8.24 -12.38
CA ALA A 956 -2.01 -7.68 -13.29
C ALA A 956 -2.27 -6.18 -13.06
N ILE A 957 -2.01 -5.66 -11.86
CA ILE A 957 -2.24 -4.26 -11.48
C ILE A 957 -1.04 -3.39 -11.83
N ALA A 958 0.17 -3.90 -11.68
CA ALA A 958 1.40 -3.19 -11.96
C ALA A 958 1.58 -2.90 -13.47
N ARG A 959 2.30 -1.83 -13.78
CA ARG A 959 2.81 -1.62 -15.14
C ARG A 959 3.95 -2.61 -15.41
N TYR A 960 4.15 -3.01 -16.66
CA TYR A 960 5.23 -3.96 -17.03
C TYR A 960 6.63 -3.40 -16.80
N ASN A 961 6.77 -2.09 -16.79
CA ASN A 961 8.03 -1.37 -16.66
C ASN A 961 8.24 -0.76 -15.26
N THR A 962 7.56 -1.28 -14.25
CA THR A 962 7.85 -0.99 -12.84
C THR A 962 8.84 -2.01 -12.28
N TYR A 963 9.52 -1.64 -11.21
CA TYR A 963 10.40 -2.56 -10.50
C TYR A 963 9.62 -3.83 -10.13
N PRO A 964 10.11 -5.03 -10.52
CA PRO A 964 9.33 -6.25 -10.41
C PRO A 964 9.09 -6.68 -8.97
N LEU A 965 8.08 -7.49 -8.77
CA LEU A 965 7.88 -8.20 -7.51
C LEU A 965 9.05 -9.15 -7.27
N LEU A 966 9.54 -9.23 -6.03
CA LEU A 966 10.68 -10.06 -5.67
C LEU A 966 10.23 -11.38 -5.03
N LYS A 967 10.84 -12.47 -5.46
CA LYS A 967 10.85 -13.74 -4.74
C LYS A 967 12.02 -13.74 -3.77
N THR A 968 11.79 -14.27 -2.56
CA THR A 968 12.81 -14.35 -1.51
C THR A 968 12.97 -15.78 -1.03
N PHE A 969 14.21 -16.20 -0.82
CA PHE A 969 14.57 -17.48 -0.22
C PHE A 969 15.42 -17.21 1.01
N SER A 970 14.92 -17.45 2.20
CA SER A 970 15.60 -17.16 3.46
C SER A 970 15.80 -18.43 4.29
N LEU A 971 16.98 -18.56 4.86
CA LEU A 971 17.31 -19.55 5.90
C LEU A 971 17.57 -18.81 7.21
N GLY A 972 17.07 -19.36 8.29
CA GLY A 972 17.26 -18.74 9.59
C GLY A 972 17.23 -19.72 10.74
N LEU A 973 17.58 -19.20 11.90
CA LEU A 973 17.55 -19.94 13.15
C LEU A 973 17.00 -19.07 14.29
N ASN A 974 16.33 -19.75 15.22
CA ASN A 974 15.87 -19.17 16.48
C ASN A 974 16.48 -19.97 17.62
N LEU A 975 17.25 -19.30 18.47
CA LEU A 975 17.95 -19.86 19.61
C LEU A 975 17.37 -19.26 20.89
N LYS A 976 16.95 -20.12 21.83
CA LYS A 976 16.59 -19.72 23.19
C LYS A 976 17.68 -20.24 24.17
N ILE A 977 18.09 -19.36 25.08
CA ILE A 977 19.10 -19.64 26.11
C ILE A 977 18.54 -19.34 27.49
#